data_524519684d781f96192acb85b03edfc9
#
_entry.id   524519684d781f96192acb85b03edfc9
#
_cell.length_a   1.000
_cell.length_b   1.000
_cell.length_c   1.000
_cell.angle_alpha   90.00
_cell.angle_beta   90.00
_cell.angle_gamma   90.00
#
_symmetry.space_group_name_H-M   'P 1'
#
loop_
_entity.id
_entity.type
_entity.pdbx_description
1 polymer ?
#
loop_
_entity_poly.entity_id
_entity_poly.type
_entity_poly.pdbx_seq_one_letter_code
_entity_poly.pdbx_strand_id
1 'polypeptide(L)'
;MSGRPVWALVMALLVGAGCGDDAAVAALAVGPQPEAPRLVAPAAQVETTDRWLDLIAQRPSAVVMRDQLLTIDLARRSAGKHLALGQSSQWQRGVEIDERVAGVIRGRTVSFDIPLDGELSPALNPDTEEHAGLALALTLRPMADKQSVTVLWEEVPLAHLRLTEGWQRRTLSLPAERIHPGDNRLRLHFRHMGEYGGAPAAAAVTKVQLGRHDRIKGLEPKAEPVPPFRVGPVPEGGATLELAAGTGLVYYVVPPRRGKLLLDVRGQGALQVLASSDDDHQKGRPPTVLFEEPLRPAGERRELDLTAWGGVPTRLEIRARGSTGGSGAVLRAAELLARRSQPLDQRPRALRDLVILAVEGARADALFEPGLRPTLDAIDQVRRESIVFERAYAVGSAAVPSHAGWLSSVTPPVHLTSRGTFVADGQVMLPETLNRAGYRRALVSANSYVNEERGLLQGFDLHRVLQGDEEDDAVTVVGHALAAVQRHSERWLLYANVNDPQAPYEPPRERLGELRTPEGAPLPHLTHIWVGRVYTGKHEPSADELRYVRRLYRGELQVVDEALQILLDALADADRLDDAIVVVVGIHGEEFFEHGSAGHGRNLYEHSIRVPLMIRAPTLLAPGKVTAPVDLLDLAPTLADLVGARVPDGWQGESLVPIIDDPQPPPRLVVSYLGDGSRAAIVGPYKLIVGAGRSESFYDLGADPGEQKDRHAAGGVALRMVRTALGWQLEHQGRWKRARWGTGANLRPAFAMDLGM
;
A
#
# COMPACT_ATOMS: atom_id res chain seq x y z
N MET A 1 -29.92 -34.69 -22.77
CA MET A 1 -30.84 -33.59 -23.05
C MET A 1 -30.01 -32.60 -23.85
N SER A 2 -30.39 -32.33 -25.05
CA SER A 2 -29.59 -31.75 -26.12
C SER A 2 -29.29 -30.28 -25.84
N GLY A 3 -28.01 -29.95 -25.67
CA GLY A 3 -27.56 -28.57 -25.60
C GLY A 3 -27.79 -27.84 -26.91
N ARG A 4 -28.52 -26.75 -26.86
CA ARG A 4 -28.55 -25.78 -27.95
C ARG A 4 -27.29 -24.95 -27.86
N PRO A 5 -26.61 -24.64 -28.95
CA PRO A 5 -25.41 -23.82 -28.91
C PRO A 5 -25.75 -22.41 -28.39
N VAL A 6 -24.95 -21.90 -27.49
CA VAL A 6 -25.04 -20.58 -26.82
C VAL A 6 -25.21 -19.42 -27.83
N TRP A 7 -24.71 -19.57 -29.04
CA TRP A 7 -24.87 -18.62 -30.16
C TRP A 7 -26.35 -18.37 -30.56
N ALA A 8 -27.24 -19.32 -30.33
CA ALA A 8 -28.65 -19.09 -30.63
C ALA A 8 -29.34 -18.14 -29.64
N LEU A 9 -28.84 -18.05 -28.42
CA LEU A 9 -29.36 -17.14 -27.37
C LEU A 9 -28.86 -15.70 -27.59
N VAL A 10 -27.58 -15.54 -27.92
CA VAL A 10 -26.98 -14.23 -28.22
C VAL A 10 -27.57 -13.60 -29.50
N MET A 11 -27.92 -14.45 -30.51
CA MET A 11 -28.57 -14.00 -31.73
C MET A 11 -30.06 -13.65 -31.52
N ALA A 12 -30.74 -14.27 -30.56
CA ALA A 12 -32.15 -13.96 -30.26
C ALA A 12 -32.32 -12.58 -29.61
N LEU A 13 -31.34 -12.13 -28.85
CA LEU A 13 -31.33 -10.78 -28.23
C LEU A 13 -31.00 -9.65 -29.21
N LEU A 14 -30.33 -9.98 -30.35
CA LEU A 14 -29.91 -8.98 -31.35
C LEU A 14 -30.82 -8.90 -32.60
N VAL A 15 -31.73 -9.87 -32.83
CA VAL A 15 -32.57 -9.96 -34.04
C VAL A 15 -33.96 -9.33 -33.86
N GLY A 16 -34.19 -8.60 -32.78
CA GLY A 16 -35.46 -7.84 -32.57
C GLY A 16 -35.64 -6.62 -33.49
N ALA A 17 -34.70 -6.31 -34.40
CA ALA A 17 -34.85 -5.20 -35.35
C ALA A 17 -34.25 -5.50 -36.72
N GLY A 18 -35.06 -5.98 -37.68
CA GLY A 18 -34.77 -5.83 -39.11
C GLY A 18 -34.87 -7.07 -39.98
N CYS A 19 -35.82 -7.02 -40.86
CA CYS A 19 -36.24 -7.99 -41.92
C CYS A 19 -35.13 -8.40 -42.90
N GLY A 20 -35.23 -9.67 -43.37
CA GLY A 20 -35.04 -10.02 -44.77
C GLY A 20 -33.97 -11.04 -45.12
N ASP A 21 -34.48 -12.17 -45.61
CA ASP A 21 -33.95 -13.09 -46.62
C ASP A 21 -32.80 -14.07 -46.39
N ASP A 22 -33.21 -15.30 -46.52
CA ASP A 22 -32.58 -16.63 -46.71
C ASP A 22 -31.12 -16.64 -47.19
N ALA A 23 -30.25 -17.34 -46.45
CA ALA A 23 -29.06 -18.01 -46.96
C ALA A 23 -28.74 -19.29 -46.20
N ALA A 24 -28.48 -20.35 -46.95
CA ALA A 24 -28.34 -21.74 -46.57
C ALA A 24 -27.23 -22.02 -45.54
N VAL A 25 -27.55 -22.83 -44.54
CA VAL A 25 -26.60 -23.37 -43.56
C VAL A 25 -25.83 -24.54 -44.21
N ALA A 26 -24.56 -24.39 -44.46
CA ALA A 26 -23.63 -25.47 -44.81
C ALA A 26 -23.16 -26.20 -43.54
N ALA A 27 -23.33 -27.51 -43.49
CA ALA A 27 -22.85 -28.36 -42.41
C ALA A 27 -21.32 -28.38 -42.36
N LEU A 28 -20.74 -27.94 -41.27
CA LEU A 28 -19.28 -28.04 -41.01
C LEU A 28 -18.95 -29.43 -40.48
N ALA A 29 -18.03 -30.09 -41.16
CA ALA A 29 -17.48 -31.37 -40.75
C ALA A 29 -16.66 -31.25 -39.47
N VAL A 30 -16.86 -32.17 -38.53
CA VAL A 30 -16.09 -32.29 -37.27
C VAL A 30 -14.65 -32.67 -37.67
N GLY A 31 -13.75 -31.71 -37.51
CA GLY A 31 -12.28 -31.94 -37.60
C GLY A 31 -11.73 -32.65 -36.36
N PRO A 32 -10.50 -33.12 -36.39
CA PRO A 32 -9.89 -33.80 -35.26
C PRO A 32 -9.87 -32.89 -34.02
N GLN A 33 -10.15 -33.48 -32.85
CA GLN A 33 -10.11 -32.75 -31.58
C GLN A 33 -8.73 -32.07 -31.41
N PRO A 34 -8.69 -30.82 -31.00
CA PRO A 34 -7.40 -30.15 -30.72
C PRO A 34 -6.65 -30.90 -29.62
N GLU A 35 -5.35 -31.12 -29.83
CA GLU A 35 -4.48 -31.58 -28.74
C GLU A 35 -4.57 -30.64 -27.56
N ALA A 36 -4.64 -31.18 -26.34
CA ALA A 36 -4.64 -30.38 -25.11
C ALA A 36 -3.44 -29.40 -25.13
N PRO A 37 -3.64 -28.13 -24.72
CA PRO A 37 -2.57 -27.13 -24.72
C PRO A 37 -1.36 -27.65 -23.96
N ARG A 38 -0.20 -27.63 -24.59
CA ARG A 38 1.06 -28.02 -23.95
C ARG A 38 1.34 -26.96 -22.87
N LEU A 39 1.18 -27.35 -21.60
CA LEU A 39 1.57 -26.54 -20.47
C LEU A 39 3.03 -26.13 -20.63
N VAL A 40 3.29 -24.83 -20.55
CA VAL A 40 4.65 -24.29 -20.56
C VAL A 40 5.36 -24.81 -19.32
N ALA A 41 6.48 -25.50 -19.52
CA ALA A 41 7.34 -25.88 -18.41
C ALA A 41 7.85 -24.59 -17.70
N PRO A 42 8.02 -24.61 -16.37
CA PRO A 42 8.60 -23.46 -15.67
C PRO A 42 9.91 -23.06 -16.33
N ALA A 43 10.06 -21.77 -16.64
CA ALA A 43 11.25 -21.26 -17.30
C ALA A 43 12.49 -21.52 -16.45
N ALA A 44 13.63 -21.84 -17.11
CA ALA A 44 14.91 -21.93 -16.43
C ALA A 44 15.18 -20.59 -15.70
N GLN A 45 15.51 -20.66 -14.41
CA GLN A 45 15.71 -19.47 -13.57
C GLN A 45 17.19 -19.14 -13.48
N VAL A 46 17.54 -17.87 -13.64
CA VAL A 46 18.87 -17.34 -13.32
C VAL A 46 18.74 -16.56 -12.02
N GLU A 47 19.53 -16.93 -11.01
CA GLU A 47 19.59 -16.20 -9.78
C GLU A 47 20.46 -14.94 -9.94
N THR A 48 19.88 -13.77 -9.74
CA THR A 48 20.57 -12.49 -9.69
C THR A 48 20.55 -11.95 -8.25
N THR A 49 21.52 -11.11 -7.93
CA THR A 49 21.54 -10.38 -6.66
C THR A 49 21.49 -8.91 -6.99
N ASP A 50 20.33 -8.30 -6.74
CA ASP A 50 20.06 -6.92 -7.08
C ASP A 50 19.93 -6.06 -5.82
N ARG A 51 20.25 -4.77 -5.96
CA ARG A 51 19.99 -3.80 -4.92
C ARG A 51 18.49 -3.64 -4.73
N TRP A 52 18.01 -4.01 -3.53
CA TRP A 52 16.61 -3.85 -3.15
C TRP A 52 16.35 -2.52 -2.45
N LEU A 53 17.26 -2.10 -1.53
CA LEU A 53 17.09 -0.86 -0.79
C LEU A 53 18.45 -0.21 -0.52
N ASP A 54 18.58 1.09 -0.81
CA ASP A 54 19.73 1.90 -0.47
C ASP A 54 19.50 2.64 0.85
N LEU A 55 20.16 2.21 1.92
CA LEU A 55 20.02 2.78 3.25
C LEU A 55 20.60 4.20 3.36
N ILE A 56 21.60 4.55 2.54
CA ILE A 56 22.12 5.92 2.51
C ILE A 56 21.07 6.87 1.91
N ALA A 57 20.39 6.46 0.85
CA ALA A 57 19.28 7.20 0.29
C ALA A 57 18.12 7.29 1.29
N GLN A 58 17.90 6.24 2.09
CA GLN A 58 16.83 6.13 3.10
C GLN A 58 17.20 6.76 4.46
N ARG A 59 18.38 7.40 4.62
CA ARG A 59 18.77 8.05 5.88
C ARG A 59 17.74 9.03 6.47
N PRO A 60 16.89 9.75 5.69
CA PRO A 60 15.85 10.59 6.29
C PRO A 60 14.84 9.81 7.13
N SER A 61 14.62 8.52 6.82
CA SER A 61 13.74 7.65 7.59
C SER A 61 14.43 7.02 8.80
N ALA A 62 15.77 7.01 8.87
CA ALA A 62 16.50 6.42 9.97
C ALA A 62 16.31 7.19 11.27
N VAL A 63 16.18 6.48 12.38
CA VAL A 63 16.24 7.06 13.72
C VAL A 63 17.70 7.29 14.08
N VAL A 64 18.03 8.50 14.55
CA VAL A 64 19.39 8.85 14.92
C VAL A 64 19.59 8.64 16.41
N MET A 65 20.49 7.71 16.75
CA MET A 65 20.98 7.47 18.10
C MET A 65 22.36 8.08 18.24
N ARG A 66 22.64 8.73 19.36
CA ARG A 66 23.97 9.24 19.65
C ARG A 66 24.29 9.01 21.12
N ASP A 67 25.40 8.29 21.38
CA ASP A 67 25.84 7.96 22.75
C ASP A 67 24.69 7.38 23.61
N GLN A 68 23.89 6.47 23.03
CA GLN A 68 22.69 5.88 23.63
C GLN A 68 21.57 6.88 23.94
N LEU A 69 21.57 8.04 23.27
CA LEU A 69 20.47 9.00 23.35
C LEU A 69 19.69 9.06 22.05
N LEU A 70 18.38 8.92 22.14
CA LEU A 70 17.48 9.30 21.07
C LEU A 70 17.42 10.83 21.01
N THR A 71 17.69 11.40 19.86
CA THR A 71 17.58 12.85 19.63
C THR A 71 16.67 13.14 18.46
N ILE A 72 15.57 13.84 18.72
CA ILE A 72 14.66 14.39 17.71
C ILE A 72 15.00 15.86 17.54
N ASP A 73 15.62 16.19 16.40
CA ASP A 73 16.00 17.57 16.04
C ASP A 73 14.87 18.22 15.24
N LEU A 74 14.08 19.06 15.90
CA LEU A 74 12.89 19.69 15.33
C LEU A 74 13.19 20.76 14.27
N ALA A 75 14.43 21.17 14.14
CA ALA A 75 14.86 22.03 13.04
C ALA A 75 14.95 21.27 11.70
N ARG A 76 15.01 19.93 11.73
CA ARG A 76 15.27 19.09 10.56
C ARG A 76 14.01 18.35 10.09
N ARG A 77 13.98 18.00 8.80
CA ARG A 77 12.92 17.18 8.18
C ARG A 77 12.72 15.85 8.88
N SER A 78 13.80 15.23 9.31
CA SER A 78 13.75 13.92 9.97
C SER A 78 12.92 13.90 11.26
N ALA A 79 12.59 15.03 11.85
CA ALA A 79 11.68 15.11 12.97
C ALA A 79 10.23 14.78 12.59
N GLY A 80 9.83 14.97 11.33
CA GLY A 80 8.48 14.70 10.85
C GLY A 80 8.01 13.27 11.06
N LYS A 81 8.94 12.30 11.07
CA LYS A 81 8.63 10.89 11.34
C LYS A 81 8.25 10.59 12.79
N HIS A 82 8.60 11.49 13.70
CA HIS A 82 8.26 11.39 15.13
C HIS A 82 7.03 12.23 15.49
N LEU A 83 6.57 13.10 14.61
CA LEU A 83 5.33 13.81 14.79
C LEU A 83 4.17 12.84 14.58
N ALA A 84 3.23 12.81 15.50
CA ALA A 84 1.99 12.06 15.32
C ALA A 84 1.36 12.46 13.98
N LEU A 85 0.90 11.47 13.22
CA LEU A 85 0.36 11.68 11.89
C LEU A 85 -0.68 12.80 11.89
N GLY A 86 -0.40 13.76 11.03
CA GLY A 86 -1.26 14.90 10.81
C GLY A 86 -0.96 16.14 11.63
N GLN A 87 0.06 16.18 12.42
CA GLN A 87 0.47 17.41 13.11
C GLN A 87 1.49 18.24 12.32
N SER A 88 1.79 17.85 11.08
CA SER A 88 2.71 18.58 10.20
C SER A 88 2.30 20.04 9.95
N SER A 89 0.99 20.35 9.92
CA SER A 89 0.48 21.71 9.80
C SER A 89 0.67 22.55 11.07
N GLN A 90 0.90 21.92 12.21
CA GLN A 90 1.13 22.57 13.49
C GLN A 90 2.62 22.75 13.81
N TRP A 91 3.50 22.44 12.87
CA TRP A 91 4.94 22.53 13.03
C TRP A 91 5.59 23.15 11.79
N GLN A 92 6.29 24.26 12.00
CA GLN A 92 7.13 24.91 10.99
C GLN A 92 8.59 24.72 11.37
N ARG A 93 9.36 24.10 10.50
CA ARG A 93 10.77 23.79 10.72
C ARG A 93 11.73 24.81 10.13
N GLY A 94 12.99 24.67 10.53
CA GLY A 94 14.12 25.39 9.91
C GLY A 94 14.05 26.90 10.12
N VAL A 95 13.45 27.33 11.22
CA VAL A 95 13.29 28.74 11.56
C VAL A 95 14.45 29.17 12.46
N GLU A 96 15.15 30.24 12.10
CA GLU A 96 16.21 30.79 12.91
C GLU A 96 15.64 31.79 13.93
N ILE A 97 15.93 31.54 15.22
CA ILE A 97 15.48 32.37 16.36
C ILE A 97 16.62 32.46 17.35
N ASP A 98 17.08 33.67 17.65
CA ASP A 98 18.18 33.94 18.56
C ASP A 98 19.43 33.04 18.26
N GLU A 99 19.87 33.05 17.00
CA GLU A 99 21.02 32.27 16.50
C GLU A 99 20.87 30.74 16.57
N ARG A 100 19.64 30.24 16.79
CA ARG A 100 19.33 28.80 16.82
C ARG A 100 18.32 28.44 15.76
N VAL A 101 18.60 27.39 15.03
CA VAL A 101 17.60 26.81 14.11
C VAL A 101 16.67 25.90 14.89
N ALA A 102 15.37 26.12 14.75
CA ALA A 102 14.33 25.46 15.54
C ALA A 102 13.12 25.05 14.67
N GLY A 103 12.25 24.23 15.25
CA GLY A 103 10.89 24.04 14.79
C GLY A 103 9.92 24.92 15.59
N VAL A 104 9.05 25.66 14.93
CA VAL A 104 8.00 26.48 15.57
C VAL A 104 6.71 25.70 15.64
N ILE A 105 6.15 25.57 16.82
CA ILE A 105 4.87 24.92 17.09
C ILE A 105 3.75 25.92 16.83
N ARG A 106 2.94 25.66 15.80
CA ARG A 106 1.84 26.51 15.32
C ARG A 106 0.50 26.25 15.99
N GLY A 107 0.38 25.19 16.78
CA GLY A 107 -0.82 24.85 17.54
C GLY A 107 -0.59 24.85 19.05
N ARG A 108 -1.69 24.78 19.82
CA ARG A 108 -1.60 24.63 21.29
C ARG A 108 -1.06 23.26 21.71
N THR A 109 -1.19 22.25 20.86
CA THR A 109 -0.81 20.88 21.20
C THR A 109 0.02 20.30 20.10
N VAL A 110 1.13 19.65 20.45
CA VAL A 110 1.95 18.83 19.55
C VAL A 110 2.24 17.49 20.20
N SER A 111 2.19 16.41 19.43
CA SER A 111 2.48 15.06 19.90
C SER A 111 3.59 14.42 19.09
N PHE A 112 4.44 13.65 19.78
CA PHE A 112 5.56 12.93 19.21
C PHE A 112 5.44 11.45 19.58
N ASP A 113 5.66 10.58 18.62
CA ASP A 113 5.82 9.15 18.85
C ASP A 113 7.31 8.85 19.06
N ILE A 114 7.63 8.43 20.27
CA ILE A 114 8.99 8.20 20.76
C ILE A 114 9.27 6.70 20.79
N PRO A 115 10.20 6.19 19.95
CA PRO A 115 10.56 4.79 19.99
C PRO A 115 11.40 4.43 21.22
N LEU A 116 10.97 3.44 21.97
CA LEU A 116 11.75 2.84 23.03
C LEU A 116 12.12 1.41 22.64
N ASP A 117 13.03 1.30 21.68
CA ASP A 117 13.54 0.06 21.12
C ASP A 117 15.05 -0.06 21.38
N GLY A 118 15.58 -1.27 21.20
CA GLY A 118 17.01 -1.53 21.40
C GLY A 118 17.41 -1.32 22.85
N GLU A 119 18.51 -0.66 23.07
CA GLU A 119 19.08 -0.45 24.43
C GLU A 119 18.21 0.44 25.33
N LEU A 120 17.23 1.17 24.77
CA LEU A 120 16.27 1.96 25.53
C LEU A 120 14.99 1.19 25.87
N SER A 121 14.85 -0.05 25.37
CA SER A 121 13.68 -0.86 25.63
C SER A 121 13.64 -1.37 27.07
N PRO A 122 12.53 -1.20 27.80
CA PRO A 122 12.36 -1.79 29.12
C PRO A 122 12.52 -3.31 29.16
N ALA A 123 12.15 -3.98 28.06
CA ALA A 123 12.27 -5.44 27.95
C ALA A 123 13.72 -5.93 27.89
N LEU A 124 14.64 -5.08 27.40
CA LEU A 124 16.07 -5.40 27.31
C LEU A 124 16.85 -5.06 28.60
N ASN A 125 16.26 -4.25 29.48
CA ASN A 125 16.81 -3.86 30.77
C ASN A 125 15.78 -4.18 31.85
N PRO A 126 15.62 -5.47 32.24
CA PRO A 126 14.58 -5.90 33.16
C PRO A 126 14.78 -5.42 34.59
N ASP A 127 15.97 -4.93 34.95
CA ASP A 127 16.23 -4.35 36.26
C ASP A 127 15.49 -3.02 36.40
N THR A 128 14.40 -3.04 37.13
CA THR A 128 13.49 -1.90 37.34
C THR A 128 14.18 -0.65 37.90
N GLU A 129 15.29 -0.78 38.59
CA GLU A 129 16.10 0.33 39.06
C GLU A 129 16.80 1.09 37.91
N GLU A 130 17.15 0.43 36.81
CA GLU A 130 17.73 1.09 35.63
C GLU A 130 16.68 1.85 34.79
N HIS A 131 15.44 1.42 34.81
CA HIS A 131 14.35 2.16 34.14
C HIS A 131 13.98 3.46 34.87
N ALA A 132 14.11 3.51 36.18
CA ALA A 132 14.01 4.73 36.97
C ALA A 132 15.05 5.80 36.56
N GLY A 133 16.02 5.40 35.75
CA GLY A 133 17.05 6.26 35.20
C GLY A 133 16.78 6.91 33.84
N LEU A 134 15.64 6.65 33.17
CA LEU A 134 15.32 7.34 31.90
C LEU A 134 14.82 8.76 32.13
N ALA A 135 15.24 9.66 31.31
CA ALA A 135 14.86 11.07 31.36
C ALA A 135 14.57 11.64 29.97
N LEU A 136 13.68 12.60 29.95
CA LEU A 136 13.31 13.42 28.78
C LEU A 136 13.90 14.81 28.95
N ALA A 137 14.63 15.32 27.96
CA ALA A 137 15.06 16.70 27.92
C ALA A 137 14.42 17.44 26.76
N LEU A 138 13.83 18.60 27.05
CA LEU A 138 13.21 19.50 26.09
C LEU A 138 13.99 20.80 26.04
N THR A 139 14.41 21.24 24.84
CA THR A 139 15.01 22.57 24.64
C THR A 139 14.04 23.42 23.86
N LEU A 140 13.43 24.40 24.53
CA LEU A 140 12.32 25.18 24.03
C LEU A 140 12.39 26.66 24.42
N ARG A 141 11.69 27.52 23.65
CA ARG A 141 11.54 28.95 23.85
C ARG A 141 10.07 29.32 23.71
N PRO A 142 9.45 29.99 24.68
CA PRO A 142 8.05 30.43 24.57
C PRO A 142 7.89 31.51 23.51
N MET A 143 6.72 31.54 22.85
CA MET A 143 6.30 32.62 21.93
C MET A 143 5.20 33.50 22.51
N ALA A 144 4.77 33.24 23.76
CA ALA A 144 3.79 34.04 24.49
C ALA A 144 4.35 34.35 25.87
N ASP A 145 3.94 35.52 26.41
CA ASP A 145 4.22 35.90 27.79
C ASP A 145 3.52 34.94 28.77
N LYS A 146 4.16 34.73 29.93
CA LYS A 146 3.63 33.86 31.01
C LYS A 146 3.25 32.45 30.52
N GLN A 147 3.94 31.96 29.48
CA GLN A 147 3.67 30.65 28.91
C GLN A 147 3.88 29.53 29.91
N SER A 148 3.02 28.53 29.85
CA SER A 148 3.24 27.25 30.50
C SER A 148 2.95 26.10 29.52
N VAL A 149 3.63 24.98 29.74
CA VAL A 149 3.42 23.75 28.98
C VAL A 149 3.14 22.59 29.91
N THR A 150 2.07 21.87 29.68
CA THR A 150 1.82 20.58 30.30
C THR A 150 2.48 19.52 29.41
N VAL A 151 3.39 18.77 29.99
CA VAL A 151 4.05 17.64 29.35
C VAL A 151 3.31 16.38 29.76
N LEU A 152 2.75 15.65 28.78
CA LEU A 152 2.06 14.38 29.00
C LEU A 152 2.89 13.26 28.38
N TRP A 153 2.92 12.14 29.07
CA TRP A 153 3.48 10.88 28.59
C TRP A 153 2.37 9.83 28.64
N GLU A 154 2.08 9.19 27.51
CA GLU A 154 0.95 8.28 27.38
C GLU A 154 -0.37 8.89 27.89
N GLU A 155 -0.68 10.12 27.45
CA GLU A 155 -1.86 10.90 27.82
C GLU A 155 -1.96 11.27 29.32
N VAL A 156 -0.99 10.85 30.14
CA VAL A 156 -0.95 11.16 31.59
C VAL A 156 0.00 12.32 31.83
N PRO A 157 -0.38 13.36 32.59
CA PRO A 157 0.47 14.47 32.93
C PRO A 157 1.76 14.01 33.63
N LEU A 158 2.91 14.35 33.06
CA LEU A 158 4.24 14.12 33.63
C LEU A 158 4.70 15.34 34.42
N ALA A 159 4.51 16.53 33.86
CA ALA A 159 4.89 17.79 34.48
C ALA A 159 4.08 18.97 33.93
N HIS A 160 3.96 20.01 34.77
CA HIS A 160 3.49 21.32 34.36
C HIS A 160 4.63 22.33 34.53
N LEU A 161 5.16 22.82 33.40
CA LEU A 161 6.33 23.69 33.37
C LEU A 161 5.93 25.14 33.09
N ARG A 162 6.32 26.05 33.97
CA ARG A 162 6.28 27.50 33.67
C ARG A 162 7.53 27.85 32.87
N LEU A 163 7.34 28.54 31.77
CA LEU A 163 8.41 28.94 30.87
C LEU A 163 8.78 30.41 31.11
N THR A 164 10.07 30.66 31.23
CA THR A 164 10.63 32.01 31.29
C THR A 164 10.98 32.48 29.87
N GLU A 165 11.19 33.78 29.70
CA GLU A 165 11.66 34.32 28.42
C GLU A 165 12.98 33.71 27.97
N GLY A 166 13.17 33.55 26.66
CA GLY A 166 14.38 33.01 26.06
C GLY A 166 14.41 31.46 25.99
N TRP A 167 15.54 30.96 25.51
CA TRP A 167 15.81 29.53 25.37
C TRP A 167 16.07 28.88 26.73
N GLN A 168 15.39 27.77 26.99
CA GLN A 168 15.59 27.02 28.21
C GLN A 168 15.56 25.51 27.94
N ARG A 169 16.34 24.78 28.71
CA ARG A 169 16.34 23.32 28.74
C ARG A 169 15.64 22.83 29.99
N ARG A 170 14.71 21.91 29.84
CA ARG A 170 13.97 21.25 30.91
C ARG A 170 14.21 19.74 30.85
N THR A 171 14.61 19.15 31.97
CA THR A 171 14.80 17.70 32.09
C THR A 171 13.78 17.13 33.04
N LEU A 172 13.12 16.05 32.64
CA LEU A 172 12.08 15.35 33.38
C LEU A 172 12.45 13.88 33.48
N SER A 173 12.29 13.29 34.68
CA SER A 173 12.42 11.84 34.84
C SER A 173 11.16 11.15 34.33
N LEU A 174 11.34 10.02 33.65
CA LEU A 174 10.23 9.19 33.18
C LEU A 174 9.97 8.10 34.20
N PRO A 175 8.72 7.97 34.72
CA PRO A 175 8.34 6.88 35.60
C PRO A 175 8.42 5.52 34.91
N ALA A 176 9.08 4.56 35.50
CA ALA A 176 9.32 3.23 34.89
C ALA A 176 8.02 2.51 34.52
N GLU A 177 6.99 2.65 35.35
CA GLU A 177 5.68 2.03 35.16
C GLU A 177 4.89 2.59 33.95
N ARG A 178 5.36 3.70 33.36
CA ARG A 178 4.74 4.36 32.19
C ARG A 178 5.56 4.19 30.91
N ILE A 179 6.59 3.41 30.96
CA ILE A 179 7.46 3.14 29.84
C ILE A 179 7.15 1.73 29.33
N HIS A 180 6.88 1.62 28.03
CA HIS A 180 6.67 0.30 27.40
C HIS A 180 7.53 0.17 26.15
N PRO A 181 7.88 -1.05 25.72
CA PRO A 181 8.55 -1.27 24.43
C PRO A 181 7.71 -0.74 23.28
N GLY A 182 8.36 -0.22 22.25
CA GLY A 182 7.71 0.34 21.07
C GLY A 182 7.48 1.83 21.15
N ASP A 183 6.42 2.32 20.50
CA ASP A 183 6.08 3.74 20.46
C ASP A 183 5.43 4.20 21.75
N ASN A 184 6.03 5.23 22.35
CA ASN A 184 5.45 5.94 23.49
C ASN A 184 5.09 7.35 23.06
N ARG A 185 3.96 7.86 23.50
CA ARG A 185 3.47 9.17 23.07
C ARG A 185 3.86 10.27 24.04
N LEU A 186 4.69 11.21 23.58
CA LEU A 186 4.95 12.48 24.23
C LEU A 186 4.01 13.55 23.67
N ARG A 187 3.22 14.20 24.54
CA ARG A 187 2.39 15.36 24.16
C ARG A 187 2.80 16.60 24.92
N LEU A 188 2.93 17.71 24.19
CA LEU A 188 3.15 19.04 24.76
C LEU A 188 1.90 19.87 24.54
N HIS A 189 1.27 20.33 25.64
CA HIS A 189 0.09 21.20 25.60
C HIS A 189 0.43 22.58 26.18
N PHE A 190 0.41 23.60 25.33
CA PHE A 190 0.76 24.98 25.66
C PHE A 190 -0.50 25.76 26.06
N ARG A 191 -0.40 26.56 27.14
CA ARG A 191 -1.53 27.33 27.66
C ARG A 191 -1.91 28.50 26.78
N HIS A 192 -0.92 29.24 26.25
CA HIS A 192 -1.12 30.46 25.48
C HIS A 192 -0.59 30.33 24.05
N MET A 193 -1.16 31.09 23.13
CA MET A 193 -0.61 31.29 21.79
C MET A 193 -0.06 32.71 21.73
N GLY A 194 1.18 32.83 21.28
CA GLY A 194 1.79 34.08 20.86
C GLY A 194 1.80 34.17 19.35
N GLU A 195 2.76 34.89 18.82
CA GLU A 195 2.92 35.13 17.39
C GLU A 195 4.38 35.01 16.99
N TYR A 196 4.64 34.47 15.80
CA TYR A 196 5.93 34.49 15.15
C TYR A 196 5.77 34.60 13.63
N GLY A 197 6.41 35.63 13.02
CA GLY A 197 6.34 35.86 11.57
C GLY A 197 4.92 36.10 11.05
N GLY A 198 4.09 36.83 11.80
CA GLY A 198 2.71 37.17 11.44
C GLY A 198 1.71 36.01 11.56
N ALA A 199 2.08 34.90 12.20
CA ALA A 199 1.20 33.75 12.39
C ALA A 199 1.25 33.22 13.83
N PRO A 200 0.13 32.61 14.35
CA PRO A 200 0.09 32.06 15.69
C PRO A 200 1.21 31.05 15.95
N ALA A 201 1.83 31.12 17.14
CA ALA A 201 2.87 30.20 17.58
C ALA A 201 2.84 30.03 19.11
N ALA A 202 2.97 28.79 19.59
CA ALA A 202 3.00 28.52 21.02
C ALA A 202 4.43 28.57 21.59
N ALA A 203 5.36 27.91 20.88
CA ALA A 203 6.77 27.84 21.28
C ALA A 203 7.66 27.51 20.08
N ALA A 204 8.96 27.80 20.19
CA ALA A 204 9.99 27.17 19.37
C ALA A 204 10.65 26.03 20.15
N VAL A 205 10.96 24.94 19.48
CA VAL A 205 11.62 23.77 20.07
C VAL A 205 12.76 23.35 19.16
N THR A 206 13.98 23.21 19.68
CA THR A 206 15.11 22.73 18.90
C THR A 206 15.22 21.22 18.96
N LYS A 207 15.21 20.65 20.17
CA LYS A 207 15.46 19.23 20.40
C LYS A 207 14.55 18.64 21.46
N VAL A 208 14.13 17.41 21.21
CA VAL A 208 13.61 16.46 22.20
C VAL A 208 14.65 15.36 22.33
N GLN A 209 15.14 15.11 23.53
CA GLN A 209 16.16 14.08 23.79
C GLN A 209 15.65 13.13 24.87
N LEU A 210 15.85 11.85 24.66
CA LEU A 210 15.48 10.79 25.60
C LEU A 210 16.63 9.81 25.76
N GLY A 211 16.90 9.39 26.99
CA GLY A 211 17.94 8.44 27.31
C GLY A 211 18.15 8.31 28.83
N ARG A 212 19.23 7.66 29.23
CA ARG A 212 19.56 7.52 30.64
C ARG A 212 19.78 8.87 31.31
N HIS A 213 19.35 8.99 32.55
CA HIS A 213 19.38 10.27 33.29
C HIS A 213 20.80 10.84 33.47
N ASP A 214 21.79 9.97 33.71
CA ASP A 214 23.20 10.34 33.82
C ASP A 214 23.75 10.92 32.51
N ARG A 215 23.35 10.34 31.37
CA ARG A 215 23.73 10.81 30.03
C ARG A 215 23.08 12.15 29.69
N ILE A 216 21.81 12.33 30.04
CA ILE A 216 21.08 13.57 29.78
C ILE A 216 21.59 14.73 30.63
N LYS A 217 21.94 14.51 31.89
CA LYS A 217 22.51 15.51 32.77
C LYS A 217 23.92 15.99 32.34
N GLY A 218 24.73 15.08 31.80
CA GLY A 218 26.08 15.37 31.33
C GLY A 218 26.17 16.17 30.02
N LEU A 219 25.04 16.41 29.33
CA LEU A 219 25.03 17.22 28.12
C LEU A 219 24.97 18.71 28.46
N GLU A 220 26.11 19.33 28.52
CA GLU A 220 26.21 20.81 28.68
C GLU A 220 25.65 21.55 27.44
N PRO A 221 24.95 22.68 27.63
CA PRO A 221 24.32 23.42 26.52
C PRO A 221 25.32 24.16 25.60
N LYS A 222 26.59 24.19 25.91
CA LYS A 222 27.58 25.14 25.34
C LYS A 222 28.34 24.71 24.11
N ALA A 223 28.30 23.45 23.71
CA ALA A 223 28.93 23.04 22.45
C ALA A 223 27.87 22.82 21.40
N GLU A 224 27.98 23.47 20.24
CA GLU A 224 27.27 22.99 19.06
C GLU A 224 27.69 21.54 18.82
N PRO A 225 26.79 20.58 18.94
CA PRO A 225 27.20 19.21 18.76
C PRO A 225 27.59 19.02 17.30
N VAL A 226 28.76 18.40 17.08
CA VAL A 226 29.16 17.90 15.77
C VAL A 226 27.92 17.21 15.15
N PRO A 227 27.53 17.56 13.92
CA PRO A 227 26.36 16.94 13.32
C PRO A 227 26.52 15.41 13.34
N PRO A 228 25.47 14.63 13.65
CA PRO A 228 25.58 13.18 13.80
C PRO A 228 26.08 12.53 12.52
N PHE A 229 25.80 13.13 11.37
CA PHE A 229 26.31 12.69 10.08
C PHE A 229 26.44 13.86 9.10
N ARG A 230 27.31 13.69 8.11
CA ARG A 230 27.44 14.56 6.95
C ARG A 230 27.20 13.75 5.68
N VAL A 231 26.65 14.40 4.67
CA VAL A 231 26.42 13.79 3.34
C VAL A 231 27.42 14.42 2.39
N GLY A 232 28.25 13.58 1.79
CA GLY A 232 29.23 13.99 0.77
C GLY A 232 28.82 13.47 -0.62
N PRO A 233 29.27 14.11 -1.70
CA PRO A 233 29.09 13.61 -3.06
C PRO A 233 30.00 12.41 -3.34
N VAL A 234 29.56 11.56 -4.28
CA VAL A 234 30.39 10.52 -4.90
C VAL A 234 30.54 10.86 -6.38
N PRO A 235 31.70 10.61 -7.01
CA PRO A 235 31.94 10.91 -8.42
C PRO A 235 30.96 10.30 -9.41
N GLU A 236 30.30 9.21 -9.05
CA GLU A 236 29.33 8.48 -9.89
C GLU A 236 27.85 8.81 -9.59
N GLY A 237 27.55 9.94 -8.95
CA GLY A 237 26.18 10.40 -8.73
C GLY A 237 25.48 9.82 -7.50
N GLY A 238 26.17 9.05 -6.66
CA GLY A 238 25.68 8.58 -5.36
C GLY A 238 25.92 9.58 -4.22
N ALA A 239 25.70 9.14 -2.98
CA ALA A 239 26.02 9.91 -1.77
C ALA A 239 26.86 9.07 -0.82
N THR A 240 27.85 9.71 -0.16
CA THR A 240 28.53 9.12 0.99
C THR A 240 27.90 9.62 2.27
N LEU A 241 27.99 8.82 3.32
CA LEU A 241 27.47 9.16 4.63
C LEU A 241 28.59 9.04 5.66
N GLU A 242 29.05 10.19 6.18
CA GLU A 242 30.02 10.25 7.24
C GLU A 242 29.31 10.27 8.59
N LEU A 243 29.48 9.23 9.39
CA LEU A 243 28.95 9.11 10.74
C LEU A 243 29.99 9.59 11.76
N ALA A 244 29.61 10.49 12.64
CA ALA A 244 30.43 10.84 13.79
C ALA A 244 30.54 9.64 14.76
N ALA A 245 31.64 9.54 15.46
CA ALA A 245 31.82 8.53 16.51
C ALA A 245 30.66 8.59 17.53
N GLY A 246 30.19 7.45 18.00
CA GLY A 246 29.03 7.33 18.88
C GLY A 246 27.68 7.47 18.19
N THR A 247 27.62 7.67 16.86
CA THR A 247 26.37 7.80 16.11
C THR A 247 25.92 6.46 15.56
N GLY A 248 24.65 6.13 15.80
CA GLY A 248 23.92 5.00 15.19
C GLY A 248 22.76 5.51 14.32
N LEU A 249 22.57 4.87 13.20
CA LEU A 249 21.39 5.03 12.35
C LEU A 249 20.57 3.75 12.42
N VAL A 250 19.33 3.88 12.86
CA VAL A 250 18.39 2.78 13.01
C VAL A 250 17.36 2.80 11.91
N TYR A 251 17.26 1.70 11.19
CA TYR A 251 16.29 1.47 10.13
C TYR A 251 15.30 0.40 10.55
N TYR A 252 14.03 0.56 10.18
CA TYR A 252 12.99 -0.42 10.38
C TYR A 252 12.61 -0.97 9.01
N VAL A 253 12.98 -2.21 8.75
CA VAL A 253 12.89 -2.85 7.43
C VAL A 253 12.40 -4.30 7.55
N VAL A 254 11.95 -4.87 6.44
CA VAL A 254 11.79 -6.33 6.30
C VAL A 254 12.85 -6.79 5.32
N PRO A 255 13.95 -7.41 5.76
CA PRO A 255 14.95 -7.92 4.82
C PRO A 255 14.34 -8.97 3.89
N PRO A 256 14.77 -9.03 2.62
CA PRO A 256 14.40 -10.15 1.74
C PRO A 256 14.78 -11.50 2.35
N ARG A 257 14.03 -12.56 2.06
CA ARG A 257 14.23 -13.88 2.69
C ARG A 257 15.62 -14.48 2.48
N ARG A 258 16.28 -14.14 1.40
CA ARG A 258 17.69 -14.48 1.10
C ARG A 258 18.52 -13.21 0.98
N GLY A 259 18.20 -12.23 1.84
CA GLY A 259 18.80 -10.92 1.79
C GLY A 259 20.21 -10.86 2.36
N LYS A 260 20.97 -9.91 1.86
CA LYS A 260 22.29 -9.54 2.38
C LYS A 260 22.35 -8.03 2.62
N LEU A 261 23.15 -7.61 3.58
CA LEU A 261 23.55 -6.21 3.73
C LEU A 261 24.94 -6.03 3.12
N LEU A 262 25.03 -5.26 2.06
CA LEU A 262 26.30 -4.82 1.49
C LEU A 262 26.72 -3.53 2.17
N LEU A 263 27.95 -3.51 2.69
CA LEU A 263 28.60 -2.35 3.25
C LEU A 263 29.88 -2.06 2.49
N ASP A 264 30.07 -0.81 2.06
CA ASP A 264 31.35 -0.27 1.63
C ASP A 264 31.72 0.85 2.58
N VAL A 265 32.70 0.62 3.43
CA VAL A 265 33.00 1.48 4.58
C VAL A 265 34.47 1.73 4.75
N ARG A 266 34.84 2.94 5.22
CA ARG A 266 36.20 3.32 5.63
C ARG A 266 36.15 4.18 6.87
N GLY A 267 37.27 4.30 7.58
CA GLY A 267 37.39 5.22 8.74
C GLY A 267 38.49 4.85 9.69
N GLN A 268 38.47 5.52 10.85
CA GLN A 268 39.39 5.26 11.98
C GLN A 268 38.51 5.04 13.22
N GLY A 269 38.21 3.88 13.60
CA GLY A 269 37.30 3.52 14.68
C GLY A 269 36.80 2.15 14.43
N ALA A 270 35.62 1.80 14.93
CA ALA A 270 34.96 0.55 14.63
C ALA A 270 33.54 0.82 14.11
N LEU A 271 33.06 -0.09 13.25
CA LEU A 271 31.66 -0.14 12.86
C LEU A 271 31.01 -1.33 13.53
N GLN A 272 29.83 -1.09 14.08
CA GLN A 272 28.96 -2.15 14.62
C GLN A 272 27.67 -2.15 13.85
N VAL A 273 27.19 -3.35 13.46
CA VAL A 273 25.87 -3.57 12.86
C VAL A 273 25.09 -4.51 13.74
N LEU A 274 23.90 -4.10 14.12
CA LEU A 274 23.01 -4.80 15.04
C LEU A 274 21.66 -5.05 14.38
N ALA A 275 21.09 -6.23 14.66
CA ALA A 275 19.73 -6.56 14.23
C ALA A 275 18.90 -7.10 15.39
N SER A 276 17.61 -6.76 15.42
CA SER A 276 16.64 -7.30 16.36
C SER A 276 15.23 -7.26 15.78
N SER A 277 14.36 -8.19 16.21
CA SER A 277 12.95 -8.29 15.81
C SER A 277 12.01 -7.90 16.95
N ASP A 278 10.71 -7.80 16.68
CA ASP A 278 9.68 -7.64 17.73
C ASP A 278 9.73 -8.78 18.75
N ASP A 279 9.95 -10.01 18.28
CA ASP A 279 10.05 -11.19 19.18
C ASP A 279 11.26 -11.10 20.13
N ASP A 280 12.38 -10.54 19.64
CA ASP A 280 13.55 -10.29 20.49
C ASP A 280 13.24 -9.25 21.57
N HIS A 281 12.54 -8.17 21.20
CA HIS A 281 12.13 -7.13 22.15
C HIS A 281 11.15 -7.66 23.19
N GLN A 282 10.13 -8.41 22.75
CA GLN A 282 9.13 -8.99 23.68
C GLN A 282 9.75 -9.99 24.66
N LYS A 283 10.77 -10.74 24.24
CA LYS A 283 11.47 -11.75 25.05
C LYS A 283 12.68 -11.19 25.80
N GLY A 284 12.93 -9.89 25.74
CA GLY A 284 14.08 -9.24 26.38
C GLY A 284 15.43 -9.73 25.86
N ARG A 285 15.50 -10.21 24.59
CA ARG A 285 16.75 -10.64 23.98
C ARG A 285 17.56 -9.45 23.48
N PRO A 286 18.86 -9.39 23.74
CA PRO A 286 19.68 -8.31 23.22
C PRO A 286 19.77 -8.37 21.69
N PRO A 287 20.00 -7.22 21.01
CA PRO A 287 20.23 -7.20 19.58
C PRO A 287 21.41 -8.11 19.19
N THR A 288 21.23 -8.84 18.10
CA THR A 288 22.30 -9.68 17.53
C THR A 288 23.35 -8.79 16.86
N VAL A 289 24.60 -8.99 17.19
CA VAL A 289 25.74 -8.35 16.52
C VAL A 289 26.01 -9.09 15.21
N LEU A 290 25.75 -8.43 14.08
CA LEU A 290 26.03 -8.94 12.74
C LEU A 290 27.47 -8.67 12.31
N PHE A 291 28.02 -7.54 12.75
CA PHE A 291 29.36 -7.09 12.43
C PHE A 291 29.88 -6.16 13.54
N GLU A 292 31.10 -6.36 13.97
CA GLU A 292 31.82 -5.44 14.86
C GLU A 292 33.32 -5.59 14.62
N GLU A 293 33.89 -4.70 13.81
CA GLU A 293 35.32 -4.70 13.50
C GLU A 293 35.90 -3.27 13.44
N PRO A 294 37.20 -3.12 13.71
CA PRO A 294 37.92 -1.89 13.42
C PRO A 294 37.93 -1.57 11.94
N LEU A 295 37.68 -0.32 11.58
CA LEU A 295 37.65 0.15 10.21
C LEU A 295 39.06 0.37 9.65
N ARG A 296 39.21 0.08 8.35
CA ARG A 296 40.44 0.35 7.61
C ARG A 296 40.37 1.72 6.93
N PRO A 297 41.41 2.55 7.01
CA PRO A 297 41.44 3.84 6.32
C PRO A 297 41.32 3.71 4.80
N ALA A 298 41.87 2.65 4.22
CA ALA A 298 41.77 2.35 2.78
C ALA A 298 40.34 1.97 2.34
N GLY A 299 39.50 1.56 3.28
CA GLY A 299 38.16 1.09 3.07
C GLY A 299 38.10 -0.44 2.85
N GLU A 300 36.91 -0.96 3.03
CA GLU A 300 36.60 -2.37 2.85
C GLU A 300 35.14 -2.56 2.44
N ARG A 301 34.90 -3.62 1.67
CA ARG A 301 33.56 -4.04 1.28
C ARG A 301 33.21 -5.34 1.98
N ARG A 302 32.03 -5.39 2.60
CA ARG A 302 31.51 -6.55 3.33
C ARG A 302 30.10 -6.87 2.92
N GLU A 303 29.79 -8.16 2.87
CA GLU A 303 28.43 -8.66 2.72
C GLU A 303 28.06 -9.42 3.99
N LEU A 304 27.00 -8.98 4.67
CA LEU A 304 26.47 -9.60 5.87
C LEU A 304 25.21 -10.39 5.51
N ASP A 305 25.12 -11.62 5.96
CA ASP A 305 23.94 -12.46 5.74
C ASP A 305 22.79 -12.01 6.65
N LEU A 306 21.62 -11.77 6.06
CA LEU A 306 20.39 -11.41 6.75
C LEU A 306 19.32 -12.50 6.65
N THR A 307 19.65 -13.71 6.24
CA THR A 307 18.68 -14.81 6.04
C THR A 307 17.87 -15.11 7.30
N ALA A 308 18.46 -14.99 8.49
CA ALA A 308 17.77 -15.19 9.76
C ALA A 308 16.65 -14.16 10.03
N TRP A 309 16.70 -12.99 9.40
CA TRP A 309 15.69 -11.93 9.48
C TRP A 309 14.83 -11.83 8.24
N GLY A 310 15.01 -12.73 7.29
CA GLY A 310 14.32 -12.71 6.01
C GLY A 310 12.80 -12.79 6.15
N GLY A 311 12.10 -11.75 5.69
CA GLY A 311 10.63 -11.65 5.79
C GLY A 311 10.11 -11.25 7.17
N VAL A 312 10.99 -10.92 8.13
CA VAL A 312 10.61 -10.50 9.48
C VAL A 312 10.86 -9.01 9.67
N PRO A 313 9.94 -8.25 10.28
CA PRO A 313 10.19 -6.86 10.66
C PRO A 313 11.42 -6.77 11.56
N THR A 314 12.40 -6.03 11.10
CA THR A 314 13.73 -5.96 11.70
C THR A 314 14.14 -4.53 11.97
N ARG A 315 14.58 -4.27 13.18
CA ARG A 315 15.33 -3.09 13.56
C ARG A 315 16.80 -3.34 13.23
N LEU A 316 17.32 -2.64 12.23
CA LEU A 316 18.69 -2.71 11.77
C LEU A 316 19.42 -1.43 12.19
N GLU A 317 20.48 -1.54 12.97
CA GLU A 317 21.28 -0.40 13.42
C GLU A 317 22.71 -0.46 12.87
N ILE A 318 23.15 0.63 12.25
CA ILE A 318 24.52 0.84 11.78
C ILE A 318 25.14 1.90 12.67
N ARG A 319 26.13 1.55 13.50
CA ARG A 319 26.71 2.41 14.53
C ARG A 319 28.21 2.57 14.33
N ALA A 320 28.68 3.82 14.28
CA ALA A 320 30.10 4.13 14.34
C ALA A 320 30.57 4.17 15.80
N ARG A 321 31.49 3.30 16.18
CA ARG A 321 32.09 3.25 17.50
C ARG A 321 33.44 4.01 17.54
N GLY A 322 33.74 4.66 18.65
CA GLY A 322 34.98 5.41 18.90
C GLY A 322 34.80 6.39 20.05
N SER A 323 35.86 7.07 20.47
CA SER A 323 35.79 8.12 21.49
C SER A 323 35.07 9.34 20.91
N THR A 324 34.22 9.97 21.71
CA THR A 324 33.54 11.25 21.39
C THR A 324 34.56 12.30 20.93
N GLY A 325 34.42 12.77 19.69
CA GLY A 325 35.35 13.72 19.06
C GLY A 325 36.35 13.10 18.08
N GLY A 326 36.44 11.78 18.00
CA GLY A 326 37.25 11.05 17.00
C GLY A 326 36.57 10.93 15.64
N SER A 327 37.37 10.59 14.62
CA SER A 327 36.86 10.26 13.28
C SER A 327 35.95 9.03 13.35
N GLY A 328 34.77 9.16 12.77
CA GLY A 328 33.76 8.10 12.70
C GLY A 328 33.94 7.19 11.49
N ALA A 329 32.84 6.68 10.99
CA ALA A 329 32.75 5.83 9.81
C ALA A 329 32.30 6.64 8.59
N VAL A 330 32.83 6.35 7.43
CA VAL A 330 32.35 6.85 6.14
C VAL A 330 31.77 5.68 5.38
N LEU A 331 30.43 5.66 5.21
CA LEU A 331 29.73 4.69 4.38
C LEU A 331 29.69 5.21 2.93
N ARG A 332 30.24 4.44 1.99
CA ARG A 332 30.15 4.66 0.55
C ARG A 332 29.01 3.91 -0.06
N ALA A 333 28.68 2.75 0.50
CA ALA A 333 27.46 2.01 0.24
C ALA A 333 26.96 1.37 1.54
N ALA A 334 25.65 1.32 1.70
CA ALA A 334 24.92 0.52 2.68
C ALA A 334 23.62 0.08 2.01
N GLU A 335 23.63 -1.12 1.45
CA GLU A 335 22.55 -1.59 0.56
C GLU A 335 22.01 -2.93 1.03
N LEU A 336 20.69 -3.03 1.14
CA LEU A 336 20.03 -4.32 1.25
C LEU A 336 19.92 -4.92 -0.15
N LEU A 337 20.45 -6.11 -0.31
CA LEU A 337 20.43 -6.87 -1.55
C LEU A 337 19.36 -7.95 -1.47
N ALA A 338 18.59 -8.09 -2.53
CA ALA A 338 17.65 -9.20 -2.72
C ALA A 338 18.24 -10.19 -3.73
N ARG A 339 18.15 -11.46 -3.42
CA ARG A 339 18.38 -12.51 -4.39
C ARG A 339 17.05 -12.74 -5.12
N ARG A 340 17.03 -12.48 -6.41
CA ARG A 340 15.86 -12.67 -7.27
C ARG A 340 16.09 -13.86 -8.19
N SER A 341 15.06 -14.66 -8.35
CA SER A 341 14.98 -15.61 -9.45
C SER A 341 14.42 -14.87 -10.65
N GLN A 342 15.23 -14.61 -11.66
CA GLN A 342 14.73 -14.06 -12.91
C GLN A 342 14.53 -15.22 -13.90
N PRO A 343 13.33 -15.37 -14.47
CA PRO A 343 13.17 -16.25 -15.60
C PRO A 343 14.05 -15.74 -16.73
N LEU A 344 14.77 -16.63 -17.39
CA LEU A 344 15.34 -16.32 -18.69
C LEU A 344 14.20 -15.82 -19.57
N ASP A 345 14.33 -14.63 -20.15
CA ASP A 345 13.32 -14.00 -20.99
C ASP A 345 13.18 -14.78 -22.32
N GLN A 346 12.60 -15.97 -22.22
CA GLN A 346 12.31 -16.89 -23.32
C GLN A 346 10.83 -16.91 -23.67
N ARG A 347 10.00 -16.09 -22.99
CA ARG A 347 8.58 -16.02 -23.29
C ARG A 347 8.37 -15.40 -24.67
N PRO A 348 7.58 -16.05 -25.53
CA PRO A 348 7.29 -15.49 -26.84
C PRO A 348 6.48 -14.20 -26.65
N ARG A 349 7.08 -13.05 -26.99
CA ARG A 349 6.40 -11.76 -27.00
C ARG A 349 5.57 -11.66 -28.28
N ALA A 350 4.36 -12.19 -28.24
CA ALA A 350 3.41 -12.10 -29.33
C ALA A 350 2.16 -11.33 -28.86
N LEU A 351 1.60 -10.52 -29.74
CA LEU A 351 0.32 -9.87 -29.47
C LEU A 351 -0.78 -10.91 -29.31
N ARG A 352 -1.48 -10.87 -28.18
CA ARG A 352 -2.54 -11.79 -27.79
C ARG A 352 -3.79 -10.99 -27.46
N ASP A 353 -4.95 -11.61 -27.56
CA ASP A 353 -6.15 -10.97 -27.07
C ASP A 353 -6.07 -10.78 -25.55
N LEU A 354 -6.42 -9.61 -25.09
CA LEU A 354 -6.56 -9.28 -23.68
C LEU A 354 -8.04 -9.16 -23.34
N VAL A 355 -8.53 -10.04 -22.48
CA VAL A 355 -9.92 -10.08 -22.06
C VAL A 355 -9.98 -9.88 -20.56
N ILE A 356 -10.61 -8.81 -20.13
CA ILE A 356 -10.67 -8.42 -18.73
C ILE A 356 -12.14 -8.41 -18.28
N LEU A 357 -12.50 -9.29 -17.36
CA LEU A 357 -13.74 -9.25 -16.61
C LEU A 357 -13.47 -8.54 -15.29
N ALA A 358 -13.90 -7.29 -15.20
CA ALA A 358 -13.76 -6.44 -14.03
C ALA A 358 -15.05 -6.43 -13.22
N VAL A 359 -15.00 -6.84 -11.98
CA VAL A 359 -16.16 -7.12 -11.13
C VAL A 359 -16.20 -6.13 -9.96
N GLU A 360 -17.22 -5.29 -9.93
CA GLU A 360 -17.46 -4.36 -8.82
C GLU A 360 -17.96 -5.11 -7.58
N GLY A 361 -17.53 -4.70 -6.41
CA GLY A 361 -17.98 -5.32 -5.16
C GLY A 361 -17.48 -6.76 -4.92
N ALA A 362 -16.55 -7.27 -5.76
CA ALA A 362 -16.05 -8.63 -5.62
C ALA A 362 -15.02 -8.77 -4.49
N ARG A 363 -15.36 -9.54 -3.47
CA ARG A 363 -14.50 -9.87 -2.33
C ARG A 363 -13.62 -11.08 -2.66
N ALA A 364 -12.34 -11.02 -2.29
CA ALA A 364 -11.44 -12.17 -2.48
C ALA A 364 -11.88 -13.39 -1.65
N ASP A 365 -12.35 -13.21 -0.42
CA ASP A 365 -12.84 -14.29 0.43
C ASP A 365 -14.10 -14.96 -0.14
N ALA A 366 -14.95 -14.19 -0.82
CA ALA A 366 -16.17 -14.73 -1.45
C ALA A 366 -15.88 -15.60 -2.69
N LEU A 367 -14.74 -15.42 -3.35
CA LEU A 367 -14.34 -16.24 -4.48
C LEU A 367 -13.36 -17.36 -4.10
N PHE A 368 -12.54 -17.16 -3.08
CA PHE A 368 -11.43 -18.06 -2.79
C PHE A 368 -11.58 -18.89 -1.52
N GLU A 369 -12.38 -18.42 -0.55
CA GLU A 369 -12.45 -19.03 0.79
C GLU A 369 -13.81 -19.67 1.08
N PRO A 370 -13.86 -20.75 1.88
CA PRO A 370 -15.13 -21.31 2.36
C PRO A 370 -15.91 -20.27 3.18
N GLY A 371 -17.23 -20.38 3.17
CA GLY A 371 -18.10 -19.54 4.01
C GLY A 371 -18.98 -18.60 3.22
N LEU A 372 -18.44 -17.58 2.61
CA LEU A 372 -19.22 -16.67 1.75
C LEU A 372 -19.35 -17.18 0.31
N ARG A 373 -18.46 -18.05 -0.12
CA ARG A 373 -18.33 -18.56 -1.48
C ARG A 373 -19.50 -19.47 -1.88
N PRO A 374 -20.23 -19.19 -2.98
CA PRO A 374 -21.19 -20.15 -3.60
C PRO A 374 -20.45 -21.18 -4.48
N THR A 375 -21.19 -22.03 -5.19
CA THR A 375 -20.62 -22.84 -6.29
C THR A 375 -20.39 -21.94 -7.49
N LEU A 376 -19.18 -21.94 -8.03
CA LEU A 376 -18.71 -21.08 -9.12
C LEU A 376 -17.84 -21.92 -10.06
N ASP A 377 -18.46 -22.54 -11.08
CA ASP A 377 -17.80 -23.55 -11.93
C ASP A 377 -16.81 -22.90 -12.92
N ALA A 378 -17.20 -21.80 -13.56
CA ALA A 378 -16.34 -21.07 -14.51
C ALA A 378 -15.17 -20.38 -13.79
N ILE A 379 -15.43 -19.76 -12.65
CA ILE A 379 -14.38 -19.15 -11.81
C ILE A 379 -13.40 -20.23 -11.32
N ASP A 380 -13.90 -21.43 -10.94
CA ASP A 380 -13.04 -22.54 -10.55
C ASP A 380 -12.23 -23.11 -11.71
N GLN A 381 -12.78 -23.12 -12.92
CA GLN A 381 -12.03 -23.47 -14.12
C GLN A 381 -10.88 -22.46 -14.34
N VAL A 382 -11.19 -21.18 -14.43
CA VAL A 382 -10.17 -20.12 -14.61
C VAL A 382 -9.14 -20.18 -13.51
N ARG A 383 -9.56 -20.37 -12.25
CA ARG A 383 -8.66 -20.48 -11.09
C ARG A 383 -7.65 -21.62 -11.23
N ARG A 384 -8.06 -22.77 -11.74
CA ARG A 384 -7.14 -23.92 -11.96
C ARG A 384 -6.13 -23.68 -13.08
N GLU A 385 -6.49 -22.84 -14.05
CA GLU A 385 -5.68 -22.57 -15.25
C GLU A 385 -4.88 -21.25 -15.16
N SER A 386 -4.96 -20.54 -14.02
CA SER A 386 -4.42 -19.20 -13.84
C SER A 386 -3.27 -19.12 -12.84
N ILE A 387 -2.54 -18.01 -12.91
CA ILE A 387 -1.86 -17.45 -11.75
C ILE A 387 -2.92 -16.78 -10.88
N VAL A 388 -3.03 -17.23 -9.63
CA VAL A 388 -3.95 -16.68 -8.62
C VAL A 388 -3.17 -15.85 -7.62
N PHE A 389 -3.52 -14.56 -7.51
CA PHE A 389 -2.95 -13.66 -6.51
C PHE A 389 -3.84 -13.70 -5.26
N GLU A 390 -3.39 -14.41 -4.22
CA GLU A 390 -4.19 -14.61 -3.00
C GLU A 390 -4.39 -13.33 -2.19
N ARG A 391 -3.50 -12.34 -2.42
CA ARG A 391 -3.49 -11.06 -1.70
C ARG A 391 -3.32 -9.89 -2.67
N ALA A 392 -4.29 -9.73 -3.58
CA ALA A 392 -4.37 -8.56 -4.43
C ALA A 392 -5.22 -7.47 -3.75
N TYR A 393 -4.78 -6.23 -3.85
CA TYR A 393 -5.43 -5.10 -3.20
C TYR A 393 -5.84 -4.04 -4.20
N ALA A 394 -7.08 -3.61 -4.09
CA ALA A 394 -7.63 -2.51 -4.86
C ALA A 394 -6.93 -1.19 -4.52
N VAL A 395 -6.80 -0.32 -5.51
CA VAL A 395 -6.21 1.02 -5.33
C VAL A 395 -7.02 1.87 -4.35
N GLY A 396 -8.32 1.61 -4.27
CA GLY A 396 -9.22 2.19 -3.29
C GLY A 396 -10.46 1.30 -3.09
N SER A 397 -11.29 1.61 -2.10
CA SER A 397 -12.52 0.86 -1.85
C SER A 397 -13.75 1.41 -2.61
N ALA A 398 -13.54 2.09 -3.76
CA ALA A 398 -14.60 2.64 -4.60
C ALA A 398 -14.19 2.57 -6.08
N ALA A 399 -15.18 2.54 -6.98
CA ALA A 399 -15.01 2.32 -8.41
C ALA A 399 -14.04 3.32 -9.07
N VAL A 400 -14.33 4.63 -9.03
CA VAL A 400 -13.56 5.64 -9.79
C VAL A 400 -12.07 5.67 -9.45
N PRO A 401 -11.62 5.75 -8.17
CA PRO A 401 -10.20 5.72 -7.86
C PRO A 401 -9.53 4.40 -8.21
N SER A 402 -10.25 3.28 -8.12
CA SER A 402 -9.71 1.97 -8.47
C SER A 402 -9.54 1.80 -9.97
N HIS A 403 -10.56 2.12 -10.79
CA HIS A 403 -10.45 2.10 -12.25
C HIS A 403 -9.34 3.05 -12.76
N ALA A 404 -9.36 4.31 -12.30
CA ALA A 404 -8.35 5.28 -12.66
C ALA A 404 -6.94 4.80 -12.30
N GLY A 405 -6.80 4.25 -11.09
CA GLY A 405 -5.52 3.77 -10.57
C GLY A 405 -4.95 2.63 -11.40
N TRP A 406 -5.69 1.54 -11.58
CA TRP A 406 -5.14 0.38 -12.29
C TRP A 406 -4.98 0.61 -13.79
N LEU A 407 -5.92 1.34 -14.47
CA LEU A 407 -5.81 1.65 -15.90
C LEU A 407 -4.62 2.57 -16.21
N SER A 408 -4.30 3.51 -15.31
CA SER A 408 -3.21 4.47 -15.48
C SER A 408 -1.93 4.07 -14.75
N SER A 409 -1.97 3.01 -13.92
CA SER A 409 -0.87 2.60 -13.04
C SER A 409 -0.33 3.74 -12.17
N VAL A 410 -1.23 4.61 -11.68
CA VAL A 410 -0.87 5.79 -10.90
C VAL A 410 -1.81 5.91 -9.70
N THR A 411 -1.27 6.29 -8.54
CA THR A 411 -2.03 6.39 -7.29
C THR A 411 -3.00 7.56 -7.25
N PRO A 412 -4.15 7.48 -6.53
CA PRO A 412 -5.13 8.55 -6.38
C PRO A 412 -4.55 9.92 -5.99
N PRO A 413 -3.60 10.03 -5.08
CA PRO A 413 -2.97 11.31 -4.79
C PRO A 413 -2.25 11.95 -5.99
N VAL A 414 -1.89 11.17 -6.99
CA VAL A 414 -1.18 11.63 -8.19
C VAL A 414 -2.12 11.92 -9.35
N HIS A 415 -3.04 11.01 -9.67
CA HIS A 415 -4.03 11.25 -10.74
C HIS A 415 -5.20 12.12 -10.28
N LEU A 416 -5.29 12.43 -8.99
CA LEU A 416 -6.24 13.36 -8.36
C LEU A 416 -7.72 12.95 -8.48
N THR A 417 -8.03 11.73 -8.94
CA THR A 417 -9.43 11.30 -8.98
C THR A 417 -9.93 11.00 -7.57
N SER A 418 -11.07 11.54 -7.28
CA SER A 418 -11.88 11.21 -6.14
C SER A 418 -13.35 11.14 -6.60
N ARG A 419 -14.28 10.93 -5.70
CA ARG A 419 -15.69 10.99 -6.00
C ARG A 419 -16.03 12.39 -6.55
N GLY A 420 -16.17 12.56 -7.86
CA GLY A 420 -16.48 13.82 -8.49
C GLY A 420 -15.35 14.51 -9.26
N THR A 421 -14.13 13.96 -9.27
CA THR A 421 -13.02 14.41 -10.11
C THR A 421 -12.80 13.49 -11.29
N PHE A 422 -11.93 13.85 -12.22
CA PHE A 422 -11.64 13.16 -13.48
C PHE A 422 -10.15 12.86 -13.63
N VAL A 423 -9.83 11.88 -14.47
CA VAL A 423 -8.46 11.61 -14.91
C VAL A 423 -8.08 12.63 -15.98
N ALA A 424 -6.96 13.30 -15.80
CA ALA A 424 -6.49 14.29 -16.78
C ALA A 424 -6.01 13.60 -18.08
N ASP A 425 -6.32 14.18 -19.23
CA ASP A 425 -5.95 13.67 -20.57
C ASP A 425 -4.44 13.42 -20.74
N GLY A 426 -3.60 14.10 -19.98
CA GLY A 426 -2.16 13.89 -19.97
C GLY A 426 -1.71 12.63 -19.22
N GLN A 427 -2.62 11.90 -18.58
CA GLN A 427 -2.32 10.65 -17.89
C GLN A 427 -2.46 9.48 -18.86
N VAL A 428 -1.32 8.85 -19.22
CA VAL A 428 -1.34 7.70 -20.15
C VAL A 428 -1.98 6.49 -19.46
N MET A 429 -2.95 5.88 -20.13
CA MET A 429 -3.68 4.69 -19.67
C MET A 429 -3.30 3.44 -20.48
N LEU A 430 -3.64 2.26 -19.96
CA LEU A 430 -3.39 0.98 -20.64
C LEU A 430 -3.95 0.92 -22.05
N PRO A 431 -5.21 1.35 -22.34
CA PRO A 431 -5.73 1.32 -23.70
C PRO A 431 -4.89 2.15 -24.68
N GLU A 432 -4.37 3.31 -24.28
CA GLU A 432 -3.49 4.13 -25.12
C GLU A 432 -2.15 3.47 -25.38
N THR A 433 -1.61 2.78 -24.38
CA THR A 433 -0.37 2.01 -24.49
C THR A 433 -0.54 0.86 -25.48
N LEU A 434 -1.66 0.16 -25.43
CA LEU A 434 -2.01 -0.93 -26.34
C LEU A 434 -2.38 -0.45 -27.75
N ASN A 435 -2.89 0.78 -27.91
CA ASN A 435 -3.06 1.39 -29.23
C ASN A 435 -1.75 1.43 -30.02
N ARG A 436 -0.69 1.85 -29.35
CA ARG A 436 0.66 1.91 -29.97
C ARG A 436 1.19 0.53 -30.34
N ALA A 437 0.68 -0.54 -29.69
CA ALA A 437 0.97 -1.91 -30.01
C ALA A 437 0.04 -2.54 -31.06
N GLY A 438 -0.92 -1.78 -31.60
CA GLY A 438 -1.81 -2.22 -32.66
C GLY A 438 -3.09 -2.93 -32.20
N TYR A 439 -3.49 -2.78 -30.94
CA TYR A 439 -4.74 -3.33 -30.41
C TYR A 439 -5.97 -2.50 -30.83
N ARG A 440 -7.07 -3.20 -31.12
CA ARG A 440 -8.42 -2.64 -30.99
C ARG A 440 -8.83 -2.69 -29.53
N ARG A 441 -9.60 -1.72 -29.05
CA ARG A 441 -9.90 -1.57 -27.63
C ARG A 441 -11.38 -1.27 -27.44
N ALA A 442 -12.06 -2.24 -26.83
CA ALA A 442 -13.49 -2.15 -26.55
C ALA A 442 -13.73 -2.18 -25.05
N LEU A 443 -14.63 -1.32 -24.57
CA LEU A 443 -15.11 -1.28 -23.20
C LEU A 443 -16.64 -1.38 -23.21
N VAL A 444 -17.17 -2.27 -22.35
CA VAL A 444 -18.59 -2.29 -21.98
C VAL A 444 -18.70 -2.27 -20.47
N SER A 445 -19.49 -1.37 -19.93
CA SER A 445 -19.60 -1.18 -18.48
C SER A 445 -21.06 -1.01 -18.05
N ALA A 446 -21.44 -1.71 -16.99
CA ALA A 446 -22.67 -1.45 -16.24
C ALA A 446 -22.52 -0.29 -15.25
N ASN A 447 -21.28 0.14 -14.94
CA ASN A 447 -21.03 1.19 -13.99
C ASN A 447 -21.11 2.57 -14.64
N SER A 448 -22.13 3.36 -14.33
CA SER A 448 -22.33 4.70 -14.86
C SER A 448 -21.21 5.71 -14.51
N TYR A 449 -20.38 5.40 -13.52
CA TYR A 449 -19.19 6.22 -13.20
C TYR A 449 -18.01 5.96 -14.14
N VAL A 450 -18.03 4.87 -14.93
CA VAL A 450 -17.04 4.59 -15.97
C VAL A 450 -17.44 5.32 -17.24
N ASN A 451 -17.21 6.62 -17.33
CA ASN A 451 -17.70 7.48 -18.39
C ASN A 451 -16.64 8.49 -18.90
N GLU A 452 -16.97 9.23 -19.95
CA GLU A 452 -16.10 10.20 -20.58
C GLU A 452 -15.81 11.40 -19.67
N GLU A 453 -16.81 11.89 -18.92
CA GLU A 453 -16.64 13.03 -18.00
C GLU A 453 -15.58 12.77 -16.92
N ARG A 454 -15.37 11.51 -16.56
CA ARG A 454 -14.34 11.11 -15.62
C ARG A 454 -13.02 10.71 -16.25
N GLY A 455 -12.93 10.75 -17.58
CA GLY A 455 -11.74 10.40 -18.34
C GLY A 455 -11.44 8.90 -18.37
N LEU A 456 -12.40 8.04 -17.95
CA LEU A 456 -12.18 6.59 -17.87
C LEU A 456 -12.36 5.86 -19.20
N LEU A 457 -12.89 6.53 -20.23
CA LEU A 457 -13.00 6.00 -21.58
C LEU A 457 -11.80 6.35 -22.47
N GLN A 458 -10.81 7.05 -21.90
CA GLN A 458 -9.61 7.48 -22.62
C GLN A 458 -8.87 6.29 -23.24
N GLY A 459 -8.64 6.36 -24.55
CA GLY A 459 -7.90 5.36 -25.30
C GLY A 459 -8.72 4.16 -25.81
N PHE A 460 -10.00 4.04 -25.46
CA PHE A 460 -10.88 3.02 -26.06
C PHE A 460 -11.45 3.47 -27.41
N ASP A 461 -11.45 2.57 -28.40
CA ASP A 461 -12.02 2.83 -29.75
C ASP A 461 -13.53 2.68 -29.75
N LEU A 462 -14.01 1.70 -29.02
CA LEU A 462 -15.41 1.34 -28.87
C LEU A 462 -15.76 1.34 -27.38
N HIS A 463 -16.84 2.00 -27.02
CA HIS A 463 -17.31 1.97 -25.65
C HIS A 463 -18.83 1.99 -25.59
N ARG A 464 -19.38 1.27 -24.62
CA ARG A 464 -20.81 1.30 -24.25
C ARG A 464 -20.91 1.29 -22.72
N VAL A 465 -21.60 2.28 -22.19
CA VAL A 465 -21.95 2.36 -20.78
C VAL A 465 -23.46 2.22 -20.68
N LEU A 466 -23.94 1.13 -20.03
CA LEU A 466 -25.36 0.86 -19.87
C LEU A 466 -25.95 1.90 -18.91
N GLN A 467 -27.15 2.39 -19.20
CA GLN A 467 -27.80 3.46 -18.43
C GLN A 467 -29.31 3.32 -18.42
N GLY A 468 -29.93 3.75 -17.32
CA GLY A 468 -31.37 3.90 -17.21
C GLY A 468 -32.10 2.57 -17.12
N ASP A 469 -32.98 2.28 -18.09
CA ASP A 469 -33.84 1.09 -18.10
C ASP A 469 -33.20 -0.12 -18.82
N GLU A 470 -31.91 0.00 -19.24
CA GLU A 470 -31.21 -1.13 -19.86
C GLU A 470 -30.88 -2.19 -18.80
N GLU A 471 -31.11 -3.47 -19.14
CA GLU A 471 -30.59 -4.56 -18.31
C GLU A 471 -29.06 -4.44 -18.21
N ASP A 472 -28.54 -4.45 -17.01
CA ASP A 472 -27.13 -4.19 -16.72
C ASP A 472 -26.44 -5.32 -15.95
N ASP A 473 -27.07 -6.51 -15.92
CA ASP A 473 -26.47 -7.70 -15.33
C ASP A 473 -25.20 -8.16 -16.08
N ALA A 474 -24.40 -8.99 -15.42
CA ALA A 474 -23.10 -9.42 -15.95
C ALA A 474 -23.24 -10.19 -17.28
N VAL A 475 -24.32 -10.94 -17.49
CA VAL A 475 -24.58 -11.70 -18.73
C VAL A 475 -24.83 -10.73 -19.89
N THR A 476 -25.66 -9.72 -19.67
CA THR A 476 -25.94 -8.66 -20.66
C THR A 476 -24.68 -7.86 -21.03
N VAL A 477 -23.87 -7.45 -20.03
CA VAL A 477 -22.60 -6.75 -20.25
C VAL A 477 -21.66 -7.58 -21.11
N VAL A 478 -21.47 -8.86 -20.79
CA VAL A 478 -20.60 -9.76 -21.55
C VAL A 478 -21.16 -10.00 -22.97
N GLY A 479 -22.48 -10.13 -23.12
CA GLY A 479 -23.10 -10.24 -24.44
C GLY A 479 -22.78 -9.04 -25.34
N HIS A 480 -22.92 -7.81 -24.83
CA HIS A 480 -22.54 -6.60 -25.56
C HIS A 480 -21.04 -6.51 -25.82
N ALA A 481 -20.20 -6.93 -24.88
CA ALA A 481 -18.75 -6.95 -25.03
C ALA A 481 -18.33 -7.89 -26.17
N LEU A 482 -18.88 -9.08 -26.23
CA LEU A 482 -18.62 -10.05 -27.30
C LEU A 482 -19.10 -9.51 -28.66
N ALA A 483 -20.29 -8.92 -28.73
CA ALA A 483 -20.83 -8.33 -29.96
C ALA A 483 -19.94 -7.21 -30.51
N ALA A 484 -19.26 -6.45 -29.66
CA ALA A 484 -18.35 -5.38 -30.06
C ALA A 484 -17.09 -5.88 -30.78
N VAL A 485 -16.64 -7.10 -30.51
CA VAL A 485 -15.37 -7.67 -31.00
C VAL A 485 -15.53 -8.77 -32.05
N GLN A 486 -16.71 -9.39 -32.18
CA GLN A 486 -16.98 -10.54 -33.09
C GLN A 486 -16.62 -10.29 -34.57
N ARG A 487 -16.69 -9.05 -35.05
CA ARG A 487 -16.50 -8.69 -36.46
C ARG A 487 -15.05 -8.32 -36.81
N HIS A 488 -14.11 -8.47 -35.86
CA HIS A 488 -12.74 -8.01 -35.99
C HIS A 488 -11.77 -9.18 -35.94
N SER A 489 -10.89 -9.25 -36.91
CA SER A 489 -9.80 -10.24 -36.98
C SER A 489 -8.54 -9.78 -36.24
N GLU A 490 -8.44 -8.50 -35.90
CA GLU A 490 -7.31 -7.91 -35.18
C GLU A 490 -7.24 -8.43 -33.73
N ARG A 491 -6.12 -8.21 -33.07
CA ARG A 491 -5.97 -8.38 -31.64
C ARG A 491 -6.69 -7.26 -30.91
N TRP A 492 -7.36 -7.58 -29.82
CA TRP A 492 -8.15 -6.61 -29.09
C TRP A 492 -7.96 -6.71 -27.57
N LEU A 493 -8.13 -5.54 -26.94
CA LEU A 493 -8.41 -5.40 -25.54
C LEU A 493 -9.94 -5.36 -25.39
N LEU A 494 -10.51 -6.36 -24.72
CA LEU A 494 -11.89 -6.35 -24.30
C LEU A 494 -11.96 -6.11 -22.81
N TYR A 495 -12.63 -5.04 -22.41
CA TYR A 495 -12.88 -4.70 -21.02
C TYR A 495 -14.37 -4.78 -20.73
N ALA A 496 -14.81 -5.82 -20.04
CA ALA A 496 -16.18 -5.98 -19.55
C ALA A 496 -16.20 -5.66 -18.06
N ASN A 497 -16.90 -4.57 -17.68
CA ASN A 497 -17.05 -4.15 -16.29
C ASN A 497 -18.48 -4.37 -15.83
N VAL A 498 -18.65 -5.27 -14.88
CA VAL A 498 -19.95 -5.72 -14.36
C VAL A 498 -20.19 -5.17 -12.96
N ASN A 499 -21.44 -4.79 -12.68
CA ASN A 499 -21.84 -4.26 -11.37
C ASN A 499 -22.16 -5.36 -10.38
N ASP A 500 -22.61 -6.54 -10.85
CA ASP A 500 -22.74 -7.68 -9.95
C ASP A 500 -21.38 -8.03 -9.32
N PRO A 501 -21.28 -8.24 -8.04
CA PRO A 501 -22.32 -8.35 -7.00
C PRO A 501 -22.49 -7.09 -6.13
N GLN A 502 -22.48 -5.89 -6.68
CA GLN A 502 -22.71 -4.64 -5.94
C GLN A 502 -24.20 -4.39 -5.71
N ALA A 503 -24.57 -3.70 -4.63
CA ALA A 503 -25.98 -3.37 -4.37
C ALA A 503 -26.59 -2.43 -5.46
N PRO A 504 -27.86 -2.66 -5.88
CA PRO A 504 -28.84 -3.58 -5.29
C PRO A 504 -28.53 -5.04 -5.58
N TYR A 505 -28.62 -5.91 -4.56
CA TYR A 505 -28.42 -7.35 -4.75
C TYR A 505 -29.73 -7.98 -5.19
N GLU A 506 -29.90 -8.18 -6.49
CA GLU A 506 -31.14 -8.66 -7.10
C GLU A 506 -30.94 -9.89 -8.00
N PRO A 507 -30.31 -10.95 -7.47
CA PRO A 507 -30.04 -12.14 -8.28
C PRO A 507 -31.31 -12.81 -8.74
N PRO A 508 -31.30 -13.52 -9.89
CA PRO A 508 -32.42 -14.31 -10.38
C PRO A 508 -32.92 -15.28 -9.30
N ARG A 509 -34.25 -15.41 -9.18
CA ARG A 509 -34.90 -16.22 -8.14
C ARG A 509 -34.42 -17.67 -8.12
N GLU A 510 -34.07 -18.22 -9.26
CA GLU A 510 -33.54 -19.56 -9.45
C GLU A 510 -32.23 -19.78 -8.67
N ARG A 511 -31.45 -18.71 -8.45
CA ARG A 511 -30.18 -18.73 -7.69
C ARG A 511 -30.40 -18.72 -6.17
N LEU A 512 -31.58 -18.34 -5.72
CA LEU A 512 -31.88 -18.17 -4.30
C LEU A 512 -32.41 -19.43 -3.62
N GLY A 513 -33.02 -20.34 -4.38
CA GLY A 513 -33.73 -21.51 -3.84
C GLY A 513 -34.89 -21.09 -2.92
N GLU A 514 -35.16 -21.83 -1.84
CA GLU A 514 -36.17 -21.51 -0.83
C GLU A 514 -35.72 -20.45 0.17
N LEU A 515 -35.34 -19.27 -0.33
CA LEU A 515 -34.94 -18.16 0.54
C LEU A 515 -36.18 -17.43 1.09
N ARG A 516 -36.34 -17.44 2.41
CA ARG A 516 -37.39 -16.64 3.09
C ARG A 516 -36.81 -15.29 3.46
N THR A 517 -37.55 -14.22 3.15
CA THR A 517 -37.17 -12.86 3.59
C THR A 517 -37.47 -12.73 5.09
N PRO A 518 -36.49 -12.48 5.95
CA PRO A 518 -36.73 -12.24 7.38
C PRO A 518 -37.56 -10.97 7.61
N GLU A 519 -38.20 -10.89 8.77
CA GLU A 519 -38.85 -9.64 9.16
C GLU A 519 -37.82 -8.51 9.28
N GLY A 520 -38.10 -7.36 8.67
CA GLY A 520 -37.22 -6.20 8.64
C GLY A 520 -36.16 -6.21 7.54
N ALA A 521 -35.93 -7.35 6.87
CA ALA A 521 -34.97 -7.41 5.78
C ALA A 521 -35.45 -6.66 4.52
N PRO A 522 -34.54 -6.07 3.75
CA PRO A 522 -34.88 -5.36 2.52
C PRO A 522 -35.39 -6.32 1.44
N LEU A 523 -36.28 -5.86 0.58
CA LEU A 523 -36.49 -6.53 -0.71
C LEU A 523 -35.21 -6.45 -1.55
N PRO A 524 -34.94 -7.41 -2.45
CA PRO A 524 -33.70 -7.43 -3.26
C PRO A 524 -33.40 -6.07 -3.93
N HIS A 525 -34.34 -5.51 -4.70
CA HIS A 525 -34.19 -4.21 -5.38
C HIS A 525 -34.06 -3.00 -4.43
N LEU A 526 -34.32 -3.14 -3.14
CA LEU A 526 -34.20 -2.10 -2.13
C LEU A 526 -32.94 -2.26 -1.24
N THR A 527 -32.07 -3.20 -1.55
CA THR A 527 -30.86 -3.45 -0.74
C THR A 527 -29.91 -2.25 -0.73
N HIS A 528 -29.85 -1.45 -1.79
CA HIS A 528 -29.09 -0.20 -1.82
C HIS A 528 -29.60 0.82 -0.77
N ILE A 529 -30.92 0.88 -0.52
CA ILE A 529 -31.50 1.73 0.53
C ILE A 529 -31.13 1.19 1.90
N TRP A 530 -31.19 -0.13 2.09
CA TRP A 530 -30.80 -0.79 3.32
C TRP A 530 -29.31 -0.53 3.63
N VAL A 531 -28.41 -0.70 2.65
CA VAL A 531 -26.99 -0.34 2.75
C VAL A 531 -26.82 1.11 3.19
N GLY A 532 -27.55 2.05 2.56
CA GLY A 532 -27.50 3.47 2.93
C GLY A 532 -27.99 3.77 4.36
N ARG A 533 -28.98 3.03 4.86
CA ARG A 533 -29.47 3.17 6.26
C ARG A 533 -28.49 2.59 7.27
N VAL A 534 -27.92 1.41 7.00
CA VAL A 534 -26.85 0.83 7.84
C VAL A 534 -25.65 1.75 7.87
N TYR A 535 -25.21 2.19 6.71
CA TYR A 535 -24.09 3.12 6.56
C TYR A 535 -24.26 4.42 7.36
N THR A 536 -25.47 5.01 7.37
CA THR A 536 -25.75 6.25 8.11
C THR A 536 -26.04 6.03 9.61
N GLY A 537 -25.92 4.79 10.10
CA GLY A 537 -26.27 4.43 11.49
C GLY A 537 -27.75 4.52 11.81
N LYS A 538 -28.62 4.62 10.79
CA LYS A 538 -30.09 4.65 10.95
C LYS A 538 -30.73 3.27 11.07
N HIS A 539 -29.93 2.24 10.89
CA HIS A 539 -30.33 0.84 11.00
C HIS A 539 -29.15 -0.01 11.45
N GLU A 540 -29.36 -0.78 12.51
CA GLU A 540 -28.43 -1.81 12.96
C GLU A 540 -28.99 -3.17 12.51
N PRO A 541 -28.32 -3.89 11.60
CA PRO A 541 -28.86 -5.10 11.03
C PRO A 541 -28.84 -6.27 12.01
N SER A 542 -29.92 -7.04 12.02
CA SER A 542 -29.96 -8.31 12.73
C SER A 542 -29.08 -9.38 12.04
N ALA A 543 -28.74 -10.43 12.78
CA ALA A 543 -28.00 -11.57 12.20
C ALA A 543 -28.76 -12.26 11.06
N ASP A 544 -30.10 -12.25 11.10
CA ASP A 544 -30.95 -12.83 10.05
C ASP A 544 -30.94 -11.99 8.79
N GLU A 545 -31.01 -10.66 8.93
CA GLU A 545 -30.88 -9.73 7.79
C GLU A 545 -29.51 -9.88 7.13
N LEU A 546 -28.42 -9.94 7.91
CA LEU A 546 -27.07 -10.13 7.37
C LEU A 546 -26.92 -11.46 6.63
N ARG A 547 -27.49 -12.57 7.17
CA ARG A 547 -27.49 -13.86 6.46
C ARG A 547 -28.27 -13.79 5.15
N TYR A 548 -29.40 -13.10 5.15
CA TYR A 548 -30.23 -12.92 3.97
C TYR A 548 -29.51 -12.08 2.90
N VAL A 549 -28.96 -10.90 3.26
CA VAL A 549 -28.25 -10.04 2.32
C VAL A 549 -27.00 -10.72 1.75
N ARG A 550 -26.23 -11.42 2.59
CA ARG A 550 -25.09 -12.24 2.10
C ARG A 550 -25.54 -13.37 1.17
N ARG A 551 -26.76 -13.91 1.32
CA ARG A 551 -27.31 -14.90 0.40
C ARG A 551 -27.66 -14.28 -0.96
N LEU A 552 -28.21 -13.06 -0.97
CA LEU A 552 -28.44 -12.31 -2.21
C LEU A 552 -27.11 -12.06 -2.93
N TYR A 553 -26.13 -11.51 -2.25
CA TYR A 553 -24.77 -11.28 -2.78
C TYR A 553 -24.15 -12.55 -3.41
N ARG A 554 -24.32 -13.70 -2.77
CA ARG A 554 -23.87 -15.00 -3.32
C ARG A 554 -24.60 -15.39 -4.61
N GLY A 555 -25.86 -15.02 -4.74
CA GLY A 555 -26.63 -15.22 -5.96
C GLY A 555 -26.08 -14.37 -7.11
N GLU A 556 -25.69 -13.12 -6.84
CA GLU A 556 -25.04 -12.23 -7.82
C GLU A 556 -23.71 -12.81 -8.32
N LEU A 557 -22.87 -13.34 -7.41
CA LEU A 557 -21.63 -13.99 -7.82
C LEU A 557 -21.88 -15.18 -8.78
N GLN A 558 -23.01 -15.84 -8.69
CA GLN A 558 -23.38 -16.92 -9.64
C GLN A 558 -23.78 -16.35 -11.01
N VAL A 559 -24.28 -15.11 -11.10
CA VAL A 559 -24.53 -14.42 -12.36
C VAL A 559 -23.20 -14.05 -13.02
N VAL A 560 -22.25 -13.55 -12.24
CA VAL A 560 -20.87 -13.30 -12.73
C VAL A 560 -20.21 -14.58 -13.24
N ASP A 561 -20.39 -15.71 -12.56
CA ASP A 561 -19.86 -17.01 -12.98
C ASP A 561 -20.47 -17.48 -14.31
N GLU A 562 -21.77 -17.29 -14.50
CA GLU A 562 -22.46 -17.58 -15.77
C GLU A 562 -21.96 -16.70 -16.90
N ALA A 563 -21.78 -15.40 -16.64
CA ALA A 563 -21.23 -14.45 -17.60
C ALA A 563 -19.80 -14.83 -18.02
N LEU A 564 -18.98 -15.24 -17.07
CA LEU A 564 -17.64 -15.75 -17.34
C LEU A 564 -17.65 -17.02 -18.18
N GLN A 565 -18.58 -17.95 -17.92
CA GLN A 565 -18.73 -19.17 -18.74
C GLN A 565 -19.06 -18.80 -20.19
N ILE A 566 -20.03 -17.88 -20.41
CA ILE A 566 -20.40 -17.39 -21.75
C ILE A 566 -19.18 -16.79 -22.46
N LEU A 567 -18.37 -16.01 -21.74
CA LEU A 567 -17.16 -15.41 -22.27
C LEU A 567 -16.12 -16.46 -22.70
N LEU A 568 -15.90 -17.48 -21.86
CA LEU A 568 -14.95 -18.56 -22.16
C LEU A 568 -15.40 -19.41 -23.35
N ASP A 569 -16.70 -19.76 -23.40
CA ASP A 569 -17.28 -20.53 -24.50
C ASP A 569 -17.16 -19.78 -25.84
N ALA A 570 -17.44 -18.47 -25.82
CA ALA A 570 -17.30 -17.64 -27.02
C ALA A 570 -15.86 -17.53 -27.53
N LEU A 571 -14.90 -17.47 -26.63
CA LEU A 571 -13.47 -17.49 -26.99
C LEU A 571 -13.05 -18.87 -27.53
N ALA A 572 -13.57 -19.95 -26.95
CA ALA A 572 -13.29 -21.32 -27.42
C ALA A 572 -13.89 -21.57 -28.80
N ASP A 573 -15.16 -21.17 -29.02
CA ASP A 573 -15.84 -21.27 -30.30
C ASP A 573 -15.15 -20.48 -31.43
N ALA A 574 -14.46 -19.40 -31.05
CA ALA A 574 -13.65 -18.58 -31.98
C ALA A 574 -12.22 -19.09 -32.15
N ASP A 575 -11.81 -20.20 -31.52
CA ASP A 575 -10.44 -20.75 -31.49
C ASP A 575 -9.42 -19.72 -30.98
N ARG A 576 -9.80 -18.93 -29.97
CA ARG A 576 -8.98 -17.86 -29.38
C ARG A 576 -8.63 -18.09 -27.92
N LEU A 577 -9.34 -18.97 -27.21
CA LEU A 577 -9.22 -19.14 -25.76
C LEU A 577 -7.80 -19.54 -25.31
N ASP A 578 -7.13 -20.41 -26.06
CA ASP A 578 -5.80 -20.89 -25.68
C ASP A 578 -4.70 -19.86 -25.92
N ASP A 579 -4.93 -18.90 -26.78
CA ASP A 579 -3.98 -17.80 -27.06
C ASP A 579 -4.35 -16.49 -26.35
N ALA A 580 -5.52 -16.42 -25.72
CA ALA A 580 -5.96 -15.23 -25.00
C ALA A 580 -5.36 -15.14 -23.59
N ILE A 581 -5.12 -13.92 -23.16
CA ILE A 581 -4.89 -13.57 -21.75
C ILE A 581 -6.25 -13.18 -21.16
N VAL A 582 -6.78 -14.02 -20.28
CA VAL A 582 -8.06 -13.77 -19.58
C VAL A 582 -7.76 -13.33 -18.15
N VAL A 583 -8.26 -12.16 -17.77
CA VAL A 583 -8.12 -11.60 -16.43
C VAL A 583 -9.47 -11.51 -15.77
N VAL A 584 -9.59 -12.07 -14.55
CA VAL A 584 -10.71 -11.82 -13.65
C VAL A 584 -10.20 -11.00 -12.49
N VAL A 585 -10.76 -9.79 -12.31
CA VAL A 585 -10.28 -8.83 -11.31
C VAL A 585 -11.44 -8.16 -10.59
N GLY A 586 -11.38 -8.14 -9.25
CA GLY A 586 -12.26 -7.30 -8.44
C GLY A 586 -11.78 -5.85 -8.42
N ILE A 587 -12.68 -4.89 -8.59
CA ILE A 587 -12.35 -3.46 -8.57
C ILE A 587 -12.28 -2.92 -7.15
N HIS A 588 -13.17 -3.36 -6.30
CA HIS A 588 -13.21 -3.19 -4.84
C HIS A 588 -14.06 -4.30 -4.24
N GLY A 589 -14.04 -4.42 -2.91
CA GLY A 589 -14.88 -5.34 -2.17
C GLY A 589 -16.17 -4.69 -1.65
N GLU A 590 -16.80 -5.36 -0.67
CA GLU A 590 -18.12 -4.99 -0.11
C GLU A 590 -18.19 -5.36 1.37
N GLU A 591 -18.70 -4.48 2.22
CA GLU A 591 -18.86 -4.73 3.67
C GLU A 591 -20.26 -5.20 4.00
N PHE A 592 -20.37 -6.22 4.87
CA PHE A 592 -21.59 -6.74 5.45
C PHE A 592 -21.58 -6.66 6.97
N PHE A 593 -21.33 -5.47 7.49
CA PHE A 593 -21.31 -5.14 8.91
C PHE A 593 -20.14 -5.72 9.72
N GLU A 594 -19.07 -6.16 9.08
CA GLU A 594 -17.89 -6.71 9.77
C GLU A 594 -17.21 -5.68 10.68
N HIS A 595 -17.25 -4.40 10.31
CA HIS A 595 -16.75 -3.26 11.09
C HIS A 595 -17.81 -2.18 11.33
N GLY A 596 -19.09 -2.60 11.39
CA GLY A 596 -20.22 -1.74 11.77
C GLY A 596 -20.75 -0.85 10.66
N SER A 597 -20.43 -1.16 9.38
CA SER A 597 -20.95 -0.47 8.21
C SER A 597 -21.41 -1.46 7.14
N ALA A 598 -21.93 -0.98 6.02
CA ALA A 598 -22.32 -1.77 4.86
C ALA A 598 -21.97 -1.03 3.58
N GLY A 599 -21.73 -1.82 2.51
CA GLY A 599 -21.39 -1.29 1.19
C GLY A 599 -19.88 -1.06 1.03
N HIS A 600 -19.51 -0.09 0.19
CA HIS A 600 -18.12 0.18 -0.19
C HIS A 600 -17.80 1.67 -0.16
N GLY A 601 -16.51 2.03 -0.35
CA GLY A 601 -16.04 3.42 -0.42
C GLY A 601 -15.96 4.13 0.93
N ARG A 602 -15.88 3.39 2.07
CA ARG A 602 -16.01 3.96 3.42
C ARG A 602 -14.85 3.63 4.34
N ASN A 603 -14.24 2.50 4.15
CA ASN A 603 -13.11 2.04 4.94
C ASN A 603 -12.10 1.30 4.05
N LEU A 604 -11.02 0.84 4.68
CA LEU A 604 -9.91 0.18 4.02
C LEU A 604 -9.59 -1.17 4.67
N TYR A 605 -10.61 -1.83 5.24
CA TYR A 605 -10.47 -3.19 5.77
C TYR A 605 -10.39 -4.23 4.65
N GLU A 606 -9.94 -5.44 4.98
CA GLU A 606 -9.71 -6.52 3.99
C GLU A 606 -10.93 -6.78 3.09
N HIS A 607 -12.14 -6.85 3.66
CA HIS A 607 -13.37 -7.07 2.90
C HIS A 607 -13.67 -5.97 1.86
N SER A 608 -13.13 -4.76 2.05
CA SER A 608 -13.33 -3.61 1.14
C SER A 608 -12.24 -3.44 0.10
N ILE A 609 -11.00 -3.90 0.38
CA ILE A 609 -9.86 -3.65 -0.52
C ILE A 609 -9.14 -4.92 -0.98
N ARG A 610 -9.26 -6.07 -0.30
CA ARG A 610 -8.70 -7.32 -0.80
C ARG A 610 -9.64 -7.92 -1.83
N VAL A 611 -9.18 -7.96 -3.07
CA VAL A 611 -9.99 -8.33 -4.24
C VAL A 611 -9.44 -9.58 -4.94
N PRO A 612 -10.26 -10.35 -5.67
CA PRO A 612 -9.76 -11.41 -6.51
C PRO A 612 -8.94 -10.84 -7.67
N LEU A 613 -7.84 -11.52 -7.99
CA LEU A 613 -7.05 -11.31 -9.20
C LEU A 613 -6.55 -12.66 -9.72
N MET A 614 -6.95 -13.01 -10.93
CA MET A 614 -6.54 -14.21 -11.64
C MET A 614 -6.10 -13.82 -13.05
N ILE A 615 -4.98 -14.34 -13.50
CA ILE A 615 -4.46 -14.15 -14.87
C ILE A 615 -4.27 -15.52 -15.52
N ARG A 616 -5.14 -15.86 -16.46
CA ARG A 616 -5.03 -17.04 -17.31
C ARG A 616 -4.30 -16.68 -18.60
N ALA A 617 -3.17 -17.29 -18.82
CA ALA A 617 -2.37 -17.11 -20.05
C ALA A 617 -1.62 -18.41 -20.36
N PRO A 618 -2.28 -19.49 -20.78
CA PRO A 618 -1.75 -20.86 -20.75
C PRO A 618 -0.50 -21.05 -21.60
N THR A 619 -0.31 -20.23 -22.63
CA THR A 619 0.89 -20.24 -23.49
C THR A 619 2.06 -19.40 -22.96
N LEU A 620 1.83 -18.62 -21.87
CA LEU A 620 2.81 -17.71 -21.28
C LEU A 620 3.13 -18.03 -19.82
N LEU A 621 2.12 -18.45 -19.05
CA LEU A 621 2.19 -18.60 -17.60
C LEU A 621 1.71 -20.01 -17.21
N ALA A 622 2.50 -20.74 -16.46
CA ALA A 622 2.04 -21.95 -15.80
C ALA A 622 1.09 -21.58 -14.65
N PRO A 623 -0.01 -22.34 -14.43
CA PRO A 623 -0.87 -22.11 -13.29
C PRO A 623 -0.12 -22.15 -11.97
N GLY A 624 -0.48 -21.25 -11.05
CA GLY A 624 0.20 -21.14 -9.76
C GLY A 624 -0.44 -20.14 -8.83
N LYS A 625 0.20 -19.90 -7.68
CA LYS A 625 -0.28 -18.99 -6.64
C LYS A 625 0.82 -18.01 -6.24
N VAL A 626 0.45 -16.75 -6.13
CA VAL A 626 1.29 -15.69 -5.57
C VAL A 626 0.70 -15.26 -4.22
N THR A 627 1.45 -15.49 -3.14
CA THR A 627 1.04 -15.16 -1.76
C THR A 627 1.53 -13.79 -1.29
N ALA A 628 2.49 -13.21 -2.01
CA ALA A 628 2.95 -11.85 -1.73
C ALA A 628 1.81 -10.83 -1.99
N PRO A 629 1.67 -9.79 -1.16
CA PRO A 629 0.72 -8.72 -1.43
C PRO A 629 1.09 -7.98 -2.73
N VAL A 630 0.09 -7.75 -3.58
CA VAL A 630 0.22 -7.02 -4.85
C VAL A 630 -0.80 -5.90 -4.93
N ASP A 631 -0.48 -4.83 -5.64
CA ASP A 631 -1.35 -3.69 -5.88
C ASP A 631 -1.99 -3.81 -7.27
N LEU A 632 -3.24 -3.42 -7.44
CA LEU A 632 -3.83 -3.34 -8.77
C LEU A 632 -3.15 -2.30 -9.68
N LEU A 633 -2.34 -1.38 -9.15
CA LEU A 633 -1.46 -0.52 -9.96
C LEU A 633 -0.50 -1.34 -10.84
N ASP A 634 -0.16 -2.54 -10.40
CA ASP A 634 0.77 -3.45 -11.07
C ASP A 634 0.13 -4.19 -12.28
N LEU A 635 -1.21 -4.16 -12.39
CA LEU A 635 -1.91 -4.93 -13.43
C LEU A 635 -1.62 -4.37 -14.84
N ALA A 636 -1.71 -3.06 -15.05
CA ALA A 636 -1.44 -2.46 -16.36
C ALA A 636 0.00 -2.71 -16.84
N PRO A 637 1.07 -2.47 -16.05
CA PRO A 637 2.42 -2.81 -16.49
C PRO A 637 2.63 -4.32 -16.69
N THR A 638 1.95 -5.18 -15.93
CA THR A 638 2.00 -6.64 -16.13
C THR A 638 1.42 -7.04 -17.47
N LEU A 639 0.23 -6.52 -17.82
CA LEU A 639 -0.40 -6.83 -19.09
C LEU A 639 0.40 -6.29 -20.28
N ALA A 640 0.95 -5.07 -20.16
CA ALA A 640 1.83 -4.51 -21.17
C ALA A 640 3.10 -5.37 -21.38
N ASP A 641 3.71 -5.84 -20.29
CA ASP A 641 4.89 -6.71 -20.32
C ASP A 641 4.59 -8.07 -20.98
N LEU A 642 3.47 -8.72 -20.60
CA LEU A 642 3.07 -10.01 -21.16
C LEU A 642 2.84 -9.97 -22.67
N VAL A 643 2.39 -8.85 -23.23
CA VAL A 643 2.19 -8.69 -24.68
C VAL A 643 3.37 -8.00 -25.38
N GLY A 644 4.43 -7.67 -24.66
CA GLY A 644 5.61 -7.01 -25.19
C GLY A 644 5.42 -5.54 -25.57
N ALA A 645 4.38 -4.88 -25.04
CA ALA A 645 4.18 -3.45 -25.19
C ALA A 645 5.14 -2.67 -24.27
N ARG A 646 5.57 -1.48 -24.72
CA ARG A 646 6.45 -0.64 -23.90
C ARG A 646 5.68 -0.06 -22.72
N VAL A 647 6.15 -0.33 -21.51
CA VAL A 647 5.63 0.26 -20.28
C VAL A 647 6.00 1.75 -20.24
N PRO A 648 5.03 2.66 -20.04
CA PRO A 648 5.31 4.09 -19.92
C PRO A 648 6.12 4.45 -18.67
N ASP A 649 7.11 5.33 -18.80
CA ASP A 649 7.97 5.78 -17.70
C ASP A 649 7.20 6.53 -16.58
N GLY A 650 5.98 6.99 -16.88
CA GLY A 650 5.11 7.70 -15.92
C GLY A 650 4.24 6.79 -15.05
N TRP A 651 4.28 5.49 -15.23
CA TRP A 651 3.55 4.55 -14.39
C TRP A 651 4.28 4.29 -13.08
N GLN A 652 3.55 4.04 -12.00
CA GLN A 652 4.08 3.83 -10.65
C GLN A 652 4.07 2.36 -10.23
N GLY A 653 3.18 1.55 -10.82
CA GLY A 653 3.16 0.11 -10.64
C GLY A 653 4.31 -0.57 -11.39
N GLU A 654 4.60 -1.80 -11.01
CA GLU A 654 5.63 -2.64 -11.59
C GLU A 654 5.02 -3.92 -12.16
N SER A 655 5.61 -4.48 -13.22
CA SER A 655 5.18 -5.78 -13.73
C SER A 655 5.25 -6.85 -12.64
N LEU A 656 4.20 -7.66 -12.52
CA LEU A 656 4.14 -8.81 -11.62
C LEU A 656 4.86 -10.05 -12.19
N VAL A 657 5.26 -10.03 -13.44
CA VAL A 657 5.95 -11.15 -14.09
C VAL A 657 7.17 -11.62 -13.30
N PRO A 658 8.04 -10.74 -12.76
CA PRO A 658 9.19 -11.18 -11.97
C PRO A 658 8.84 -11.89 -10.65
N ILE A 659 7.66 -11.62 -10.08
CA ILE A 659 7.25 -12.26 -8.82
C ILE A 659 6.39 -13.51 -9.03
N ILE A 660 5.81 -13.67 -10.20
CA ILE A 660 5.05 -14.89 -10.56
C ILE A 660 5.96 -16.12 -10.50
N ASP A 661 7.19 -15.98 -11.00
CA ASP A 661 8.15 -17.07 -11.04
C ASP A 661 9.06 -17.12 -9.80
N ASP A 662 8.97 -16.15 -8.90
CA ASP A 662 9.79 -16.11 -7.68
C ASP A 662 9.00 -16.67 -6.47
N PRO A 663 9.36 -17.84 -5.93
CA PRO A 663 8.67 -18.41 -4.78
C PRO A 663 8.85 -17.59 -3.50
N GLN A 664 9.80 -16.67 -3.47
CA GLN A 664 10.14 -15.83 -2.32
C GLN A 664 10.46 -14.39 -2.73
N PRO A 665 9.50 -13.69 -3.34
CA PRO A 665 9.75 -12.34 -3.82
C PRO A 665 10.12 -11.40 -2.66
N PRO A 666 10.91 -10.35 -2.93
CA PRO A 666 11.21 -9.33 -1.93
C PRO A 666 9.95 -8.72 -1.36
N PRO A 667 9.97 -8.28 -0.08
CA PRO A 667 8.84 -7.61 0.53
C PRO A 667 8.42 -6.36 -0.26
N ARG A 668 7.12 -6.20 -0.44
CA ARG A 668 6.51 -5.08 -1.18
C ARG A 668 5.62 -4.28 -0.25
N LEU A 669 5.53 -2.98 -0.51
CA LEU A 669 4.54 -2.09 0.08
C LEU A 669 3.37 -1.95 -0.88
N VAL A 670 2.17 -2.23 -0.40
CA VAL A 670 0.90 -1.96 -1.08
C VAL A 670 0.17 -0.84 -0.35
N VAL A 671 -0.45 0.09 -1.08
CA VAL A 671 -1.17 1.20 -0.45
C VAL A 671 -2.51 1.43 -1.14
N SER A 672 -3.59 1.26 -0.38
CA SER A 672 -4.95 1.60 -0.81
C SER A 672 -5.40 2.94 -0.22
N TYR A 673 -6.30 3.65 -0.92
CA TYR A 673 -6.67 5.03 -0.61
C TYR A 673 -8.18 5.22 -0.52
N LEU A 674 -8.62 6.16 0.33
CA LEU A 674 -9.97 6.72 0.32
C LEU A 674 -9.96 8.17 -0.16
N GLY A 675 -11.11 8.63 -0.64
CA GLY A 675 -11.30 10.00 -1.11
C GLY A 675 -11.19 11.07 -0.02
N ASP A 676 -11.31 10.70 1.25
CA ASP A 676 -11.15 11.56 2.42
C ASP A 676 -9.69 11.76 2.87
N GLY A 677 -8.74 11.08 2.19
CA GLY A 677 -7.32 11.10 2.52
C GLY A 677 -6.85 9.95 3.41
N SER A 678 -7.76 9.08 3.86
CA SER A 678 -7.40 7.85 4.56
C SER A 678 -6.64 6.90 3.65
N ARG A 679 -5.77 6.08 4.23
CA ARG A 679 -4.96 5.12 3.49
C ARG A 679 -4.66 3.88 4.31
N ALA A 680 -4.56 2.73 3.66
CA ALA A 680 -4.05 1.50 4.23
C ALA A 680 -2.71 1.16 3.59
N ALA A 681 -1.71 0.87 4.41
CA ALA A 681 -0.38 0.43 3.99
C ALA A 681 -0.16 -1.01 4.44
N ILE A 682 0.24 -1.88 3.53
CA ILE A 682 0.40 -3.31 3.78
C ILE A 682 1.83 -3.72 3.39
N VAL A 683 2.54 -4.36 4.34
CA VAL A 683 3.85 -4.96 4.11
C VAL A 683 3.88 -6.35 4.74
N GLY A 684 4.03 -7.39 3.94
CA GLY A 684 3.92 -8.76 4.43
C GLY A 684 2.54 -9.00 5.07
N PRO A 685 2.44 -9.53 6.30
CA PRO A 685 1.17 -9.72 6.98
C PRO A 685 0.68 -8.47 7.74
N TYR A 686 1.45 -7.40 7.77
CA TYR A 686 1.15 -6.23 8.61
C TYR A 686 0.44 -5.15 7.83
N LYS A 687 -0.62 -4.60 8.42
CA LYS A 687 -1.44 -3.55 7.83
C LYS A 687 -1.62 -2.39 8.79
N LEU A 688 -1.36 -1.19 8.31
CA LEU A 688 -1.59 0.06 9.00
C LEU A 688 -2.68 0.85 8.27
N ILE A 689 -3.76 1.15 8.94
CA ILE A 689 -4.80 2.05 8.44
C ILE A 689 -4.62 3.42 9.09
N VAL A 690 -4.49 4.46 8.27
CA VAL A 690 -4.38 5.86 8.70
C VAL A 690 -5.62 6.60 8.24
N GLY A 691 -6.51 6.95 9.16
CA GLY A 691 -7.75 7.67 8.88
C GLY A 691 -7.52 9.16 8.58
N ALA A 692 -8.48 9.81 7.91
CA ALA A 692 -8.47 11.26 7.60
C ALA A 692 -8.36 12.13 8.87
N GLY A 693 -8.99 11.71 9.97
CA GLY A 693 -8.91 12.33 11.30
C GLY A 693 -7.61 11.99 12.05
N ARG A 694 -6.70 11.23 11.40
CA ARG A 694 -5.38 10.86 11.92
C ARG A 694 -5.41 9.82 13.03
N SER A 695 -6.49 9.07 13.13
CA SER A 695 -6.50 7.81 13.86
C SER A 695 -5.63 6.81 13.13
N GLU A 696 -4.91 5.99 13.86
CA GLU A 696 -4.16 4.86 13.32
C GLU A 696 -4.68 3.57 13.93
N SER A 697 -4.82 2.54 13.10
CA SER A 697 -5.10 1.19 13.53
C SER A 697 -4.12 0.24 12.84
N PHE A 698 -3.58 -0.71 13.60
CA PHE A 698 -2.54 -1.61 13.13
C PHE A 698 -2.92 -3.07 13.35
N TYR A 699 -2.81 -3.88 12.31
CA TYR A 699 -3.25 -5.27 12.30
C TYR A 699 -2.15 -6.22 11.83
N ASP A 700 -2.18 -7.44 12.36
CA ASP A 700 -1.42 -8.58 11.88
C ASP A 700 -2.39 -9.54 11.18
N LEU A 701 -2.50 -9.41 9.87
CA LEU A 701 -3.43 -10.19 9.04
C LEU A 701 -3.14 -11.69 9.04
N GLY A 702 -1.93 -12.11 9.44
CA GLY A 702 -1.60 -13.52 9.60
C GLY A 702 -2.24 -14.14 10.83
N ALA A 703 -2.36 -13.37 11.91
CA ALA A 703 -2.96 -13.80 13.16
C ALA A 703 -4.44 -13.37 13.30
N ASP A 704 -4.83 -12.30 12.62
CA ASP A 704 -6.16 -11.68 12.69
C ASP A 704 -6.60 -11.23 11.28
N PRO A 705 -6.94 -12.15 10.38
CA PRO A 705 -7.35 -11.80 9.01
C PRO A 705 -8.66 -11.01 8.95
N GLY A 706 -9.46 -11.01 10.01
CA GLY A 706 -10.69 -10.23 10.13
C GLY A 706 -10.52 -8.84 10.74
N GLU A 707 -9.29 -8.43 11.10
CA GLU A 707 -8.97 -7.10 11.63
C GLU A 707 -9.78 -6.68 12.86
N GLN A 708 -10.03 -7.65 13.77
CA GLN A 708 -10.84 -7.43 14.98
C GLN A 708 -10.01 -6.91 16.16
N LYS A 709 -8.68 -7.01 16.11
CA LYS A 709 -7.77 -6.66 17.20
C LYS A 709 -6.77 -5.61 16.77
N ASP A 710 -7.06 -4.35 17.07
CA ASP A 710 -6.10 -3.28 16.87
C ASP A 710 -4.88 -3.47 17.79
N ARG A 711 -3.71 -3.64 17.17
CA ARG A 711 -2.41 -3.81 17.84
C ARG A 711 -1.55 -2.54 17.83
N HIS A 712 -2.14 -1.39 17.53
CA HIS A 712 -1.40 -0.15 17.41
C HIS A 712 -0.57 0.16 18.66
N ALA A 713 -1.14 -0.01 19.86
CA ALA A 713 -0.43 0.22 21.13
C ALA A 713 0.75 -0.75 21.38
N ALA A 714 0.73 -1.93 20.76
CA ALA A 714 1.75 -2.97 20.90
C ALA A 714 2.59 -3.18 19.63
N GLY A 715 2.50 -2.28 18.66
CA GLY A 715 2.98 -2.51 17.30
C GLY A 715 4.49 -2.57 17.09
N GLY A 716 5.30 -2.09 18.02
CA GLY A 716 6.75 -2.25 18.06
C GLY A 716 7.49 -2.00 16.74
N VAL A 717 8.41 -2.89 16.39
CA VAL A 717 9.24 -2.84 15.16
C VAL A 717 8.38 -2.95 13.90
N ALA A 718 7.34 -3.80 13.92
CA ALA A 718 6.47 -4.01 12.76
C ALA A 718 5.67 -2.75 12.39
N LEU A 719 5.06 -2.08 13.37
CA LEU A 719 4.35 -0.82 13.14
C LEU A 719 5.28 0.25 12.57
N ARG A 720 6.48 0.39 13.14
CA ARG A 720 7.48 1.35 12.65
C ARG A 720 7.92 1.07 11.24
N MET A 721 8.10 -0.19 10.91
CA MET A 721 8.47 -0.62 9.58
C MET A 721 7.40 -0.21 8.56
N VAL A 722 6.11 -0.47 8.81
CA VAL A 722 5.02 -0.10 7.90
C VAL A 722 4.89 1.44 7.81
N ARG A 723 4.99 2.16 8.93
CA ARG A 723 4.99 3.65 8.93
C ARG A 723 6.14 4.21 8.11
N THR A 724 7.35 3.66 8.25
CA THR A 724 8.53 4.09 7.52
C THR A 724 8.35 3.86 6.01
N ALA A 725 7.87 2.68 5.62
CA ALA A 725 7.59 2.34 4.24
C ALA A 725 6.53 3.27 3.62
N LEU A 726 5.43 3.52 4.35
CA LEU A 726 4.38 4.45 3.92
C LEU A 726 4.92 5.89 3.78
N GLY A 727 5.69 6.36 4.76
CA GLY A 727 6.29 7.70 4.74
C GLY A 727 7.21 7.90 3.52
N TRP A 728 7.98 6.89 3.19
CA TRP A 728 8.86 6.90 2.02
C TRP A 728 8.07 6.91 0.71
N GLN A 729 7.01 6.10 0.61
CA GLN A 729 6.13 6.10 -0.56
C GLN A 729 5.50 7.48 -0.79
N LEU A 730 5.04 8.13 0.27
CA LEU A 730 4.45 9.47 0.19
C LEU A 730 5.45 10.54 -0.25
N GLU A 731 6.70 10.45 0.21
CA GLU A 731 7.78 11.33 -0.26
C GLU A 731 8.09 11.11 -1.75
N HIS A 732 8.16 9.85 -2.16
CA HIS A 732 8.38 9.49 -3.57
C HIS A 732 7.26 10.03 -4.47
N GLN A 733 6.01 9.85 -4.08
CA GLN A 733 4.84 10.41 -4.79
C GLN A 733 4.93 11.93 -4.89
N GLY A 734 5.33 12.61 -3.83
CA GLY A 734 5.54 14.06 -3.84
C GLY A 734 6.62 14.51 -4.83
N ARG A 735 7.73 13.78 -4.92
CA ARG A 735 8.81 14.05 -5.91
C ARG A 735 8.32 13.81 -7.33
N TRP A 736 7.61 12.71 -7.57
CA TRP A 736 7.07 12.36 -8.87
C TRP A 736 6.10 13.41 -9.39
N LYS A 737 5.19 13.92 -8.56
CA LYS A 737 4.29 15.02 -8.90
C LYS A 737 5.05 16.25 -9.35
N ARG A 738 6.08 16.65 -8.60
CA ARG A 738 6.89 17.83 -8.93
C ARG A 738 7.62 17.69 -10.26
N ALA A 739 8.19 16.51 -10.52
CA ALA A 739 8.90 16.23 -11.76
C ALA A 739 7.97 16.27 -12.99
N ARG A 740 6.76 15.71 -12.85
CA ARG A 740 5.82 15.57 -13.98
C ARG A 740 5.12 16.87 -14.33
N TRP A 741 4.65 17.62 -13.34
CA TRP A 741 3.80 18.78 -13.60
C TRP A 741 4.58 20.09 -13.80
N GLY A 742 5.91 20.08 -13.64
CA GLY A 742 6.81 21.21 -13.96
C GLY A 742 6.56 22.53 -13.21
N THR A 743 5.51 22.57 -12.40
CA THR A 743 5.06 23.77 -11.70
C THR A 743 5.04 23.50 -10.20
N GLY A 744 6.16 23.75 -9.57
CA GLY A 744 6.28 23.52 -8.12
C GLY A 744 5.38 24.38 -7.25
N ALA A 745 4.58 25.30 -7.80
CA ALA A 745 4.00 26.34 -6.97
C ALA A 745 2.49 26.18 -6.70
N ASN A 746 1.66 25.74 -7.63
CA ASN A 746 0.23 26.05 -7.53
C ASN A 746 -0.74 24.87 -7.50
N LEU A 747 -0.27 23.65 -7.62
CA LEU A 747 -1.11 22.46 -7.45
C LEU A 747 -0.72 21.73 -6.18
N ARG A 748 -0.89 22.36 -5.03
CA ARG A 748 -0.90 21.66 -3.74
C ARG A 748 -2.26 20.97 -3.64
N PRO A 749 -2.35 19.63 -3.78
CA PRO A 749 -3.56 18.94 -3.38
C PRO A 749 -3.80 19.22 -1.90
N ALA A 750 -5.05 19.25 -1.49
CA ALA A 750 -5.42 19.44 -0.09
C ALA A 750 -4.78 18.40 0.88
N PHE A 751 -4.24 17.33 0.36
CA PHE A 751 -3.47 16.30 1.10
C PHE A 751 -1.99 16.26 0.76
N ALA A 752 -1.44 17.18 0.03
CA ALA A 752 -0.02 17.37 0.13
C ALA A 752 0.21 17.73 1.59
N MET A 753 0.45 16.70 2.41
CA MET A 753 1.23 16.96 3.61
C MET A 753 2.39 17.79 3.11
N ASP A 754 2.52 18.98 3.67
CA ASP A 754 3.70 19.80 3.46
C ASP A 754 4.87 18.96 4.00
N LEU A 755 5.35 18.05 3.15
CA LEU A 755 6.56 17.25 3.40
C LEU A 755 7.75 18.20 3.35
N GLY A 756 7.43 19.50 3.57
CA GLY A 756 8.33 20.61 3.74
C GLY A 756 9.67 20.31 3.11
N MET A 757 9.87 20.63 1.84
CA MET A 757 11.24 20.69 1.27
C MET A 757 11.90 22.00 1.62
#